data_e9b6180b16c6f140760b3cdb658d86d3
#
_entry.id   e9b6180b16c6f140760b3cdb658d86d3
#
_cell.length_a   1.000
_cell.length_b   1.000
_cell.length_c   1.000
_cell.angle_alpha   90.00
_cell.angle_beta   90.00
_cell.angle_gamma   90.00
#
_symmetry.space_group_name_H-M   'P 1'
#
loop_
_entity.id
_entity.type
_entity.pdbx_description
1 polymer ?
#
loop_
_entity_poly.entity_id
_entity_poly.type
_entity_poly.pdbx_seq_one_letter_code
_entity_poly.pdbx_strand_id
1 'polypeptide(L)'
;IHLAATTAGINWPEIDYQNPQNTATSVILTYIAVVIILAAISVAIAWYWFGQRHVSENEDEPEDAQAQGRGLDFGTWAQLMALFWVVAILFYTTFLTNTRDGLASGIVGSLGYWLAQQKVERGSQPWYYYIFIGWLYEFLPIILSGAGIVILIRSLLRIPGWNPVAEYGIRDTGYGIRDADDAVAEAVRASGDTLHTVQLATSNAQLATYFVIFTAWWIVGAWLAFTVAGEKMPWLLTHMALPMCVFSGWTLGRVINDIDWAAAWRSRAIWLIGISPALLMVLMVLVWGGPAEGRTVNALATTLQWVLGVGLVAGLAYLAWRWGEAVGWASGLRLLGLGVVVLLFLLTVRVSYRLTYINYDMATEYLVYAHASPDIKLALAEIDSISERTVGGRNIVVAYDDESSWPMSWYMREYPNAKYYGQNPSSDSMSAPVIIVGPKNYEKVHPYVVRDYVKRTYRLIWWPDMTYFNLTWGDIWQNIIDPVKRQRNWEIFFYRRYRDITADGTLGKERDLAQWPHRHEFEMWVRRDLAAQIWDLGVAPVTAPTTGLEAQARANEVDLTASAIYNGAYNNAGLLTPRSVAVGPNGERVIADSGNHRIVVLDASGNFLRSFGSYCKLDDSTGCTDPDGAGPLAVGDGQFNEPWGVAVDAAGQIYVSDTWNGRIQVFDANGTFLRKWGYFNTTNGELGDPLALFGPRGLAIDLDGNVLVADTGNKRILRFSPTGELIQQVGGGGVIGGRFEEPTSVAVSPVDGSIFVADTWNRRVQKLGSDLAFVAEYAVPSWDSRDIFMKPSLAVASNGDLYVSDPQYYRVFVYNSSGELKASFGNFGAEANRFGLPNGLAMDLAGNMVLVADATNNRVMAFPLVP
;
A
#
# COMPACT_ATOMS: atom_id res chain seq x y z
N ILE A 1 -1.79 -27.03 -21.61
CA ILE A 1 -0.96 -27.54 -22.73
C ILE A 1 0.45 -26.92 -22.64
N HIS A 2 0.60 -25.61 -22.49
CA HIS A 2 1.92 -24.97 -22.39
C HIS A 2 2.70 -25.49 -21.17
N LEU A 3 2.08 -25.59 -19.99
CA LEU A 3 2.71 -26.13 -18.77
C LEU A 3 3.11 -27.61 -18.96
N ALA A 4 2.26 -28.41 -19.61
CA ALA A 4 2.56 -29.79 -19.94
C ALA A 4 3.68 -29.90 -21.00
N ALA A 5 3.73 -29.00 -21.98
CA ALA A 5 4.79 -28.94 -22.97
C ALA A 5 6.13 -28.51 -22.35
N THR A 6 6.14 -27.49 -21.47
CA THR A 6 7.36 -27.03 -20.77
C THR A 6 7.90 -28.08 -19.79
N THR A 7 7.01 -28.78 -19.07
CA THR A 7 7.42 -29.91 -18.19
C THR A 7 7.94 -31.11 -19.00
N ALA A 8 7.49 -31.26 -20.25
CA ALA A 8 7.97 -32.29 -21.17
C ALA A 8 9.22 -31.87 -21.99
N GLY A 9 9.79 -30.68 -21.71
CA GLY A 9 10.95 -30.17 -22.43
C GLY A 9 10.68 -29.74 -23.88
N ILE A 10 9.41 -29.51 -24.23
CA ILE A 10 9.01 -29.09 -25.59
C ILE A 10 9.04 -27.55 -25.64
N ASN A 11 9.90 -27.00 -26.52
CA ASN A 11 9.89 -25.56 -26.80
C ASN A 11 8.60 -25.17 -27.54
N TRP A 12 7.69 -24.50 -26.83
CA TRP A 12 6.47 -24.00 -27.45
C TRP A 12 6.77 -22.68 -28.18
N PRO A 13 6.35 -22.51 -29.45
CA PRO A 13 6.62 -21.28 -30.18
C PRO A 13 5.89 -20.09 -29.59
N GLU A 14 6.62 -18.97 -29.41
CA GLU A 14 6.08 -17.75 -28.81
C GLU A 14 5.56 -16.78 -29.89
N ILE A 15 4.43 -16.10 -29.59
CA ILE A 15 3.90 -15.00 -30.41
C ILE A 15 4.43 -13.69 -29.84
N ASP A 16 4.98 -12.83 -30.69
CA ASP A 16 5.31 -11.45 -30.31
C ASP A 16 4.02 -10.61 -30.28
N TYR A 17 3.47 -10.40 -29.07
CA TYR A 17 2.24 -9.63 -28.88
C TYR A 17 2.41 -8.13 -29.01
N GLN A 18 3.63 -7.62 -28.84
CA GLN A 18 3.91 -6.20 -29.02
C GLN A 18 4.01 -5.85 -30.51
N ASN A 19 4.50 -6.79 -31.31
CA ASN A 19 4.60 -6.66 -32.74
C ASN A 19 4.12 -7.94 -33.46
N PRO A 20 2.81 -8.22 -33.53
CA PRO A 20 2.29 -9.47 -34.13
C PRO A 20 2.73 -9.70 -35.58
N GLN A 21 3.09 -8.63 -36.28
CA GLN A 21 3.61 -8.68 -37.66
C GLN A 21 4.98 -9.37 -37.75
N ASN A 22 5.75 -9.43 -36.65
CA ASN A 22 7.05 -10.10 -36.58
C ASN A 22 6.92 -11.59 -36.25
N THR A 23 5.72 -12.07 -35.94
CA THR A 23 5.51 -13.48 -35.63
C THR A 23 5.55 -14.32 -36.89
N ALA A 24 6.40 -15.34 -36.91
CA ALA A 24 6.51 -16.24 -38.08
C ALA A 24 5.17 -16.92 -38.40
N THR A 25 4.80 -16.98 -39.67
CA THR A 25 3.55 -17.59 -40.15
C THR A 25 3.37 -19.04 -39.64
N SER A 26 4.49 -19.78 -39.47
CA SER A 26 4.46 -21.13 -38.90
C SER A 26 3.95 -21.18 -37.45
N VAL A 27 4.27 -20.17 -36.66
CA VAL A 27 3.79 -20.07 -35.28
C VAL A 27 2.27 -19.84 -35.26
N ILE A 28 1.78 -18.93 -36.11
CA ILE A 28 0.35 -18.64 -36.23
C ILE A 28 -0.42 -19.90 -36.67
N LEU A 29 0.12 -20.62 -37.67
CA LEU A 29 -0.48 -21.87 -38.15
C LEU A 29 -0.52 -22.97 -37.07
N THR A 30 0.51 -23.03 -36.20
CA THR A 30 0.53 -23.97 -35.07
C THR A 30 -0.61 -23.68 -34.08
N TYR A 31 -0.83 -22.42 -33.73
CA TYR A 31 -1.94 -22.02 -32.84
C TYR A 31 -3.30 -22.32 -33.47
N ILE A 32 -3.49 -22.03 -34.76
CA ILE A 32 -4.71 -22.35 -35.49
C ILE A 32 -4.95 -23.87 -35.50
N ALA A 33 -3.91 -24.67 -35.77
CA ALA A 33 -4.02 -26.12 -35.71
C ALA A 33 -4.44 -26.65 -34.34
N VAL A 34 -3.89 -26.11 -33.25
CA VAL A 34 -4.29 -26.47 -31.88
C VAL A 34 -5.75 -26.11 -31.60
N VAL A 35 -6.22 -24.95 -32.03
CA VAL A 35 -7.63 -24.54 -31.87
C VAL A 35 -8.56 -25.50 -32.65
N ILE A 36 -8.19 -25.87 -33.88
CA ILE A 36 -8.94 -26.80 -34.67
C ILE A 36 -8.98 -28.20 -34.02
N ILE A 37 -7.85 -28.68 -33.49
CA ILE A 37 -7.79 -29.98 -32.78
C ILE A 37 -8.67 -29.97 -31.53
N LEU A 38 -8.61 -28.90 -30.72
CA LEU A 38 -9.44 -28.77 -29.53
C LEU A 38 -10.93 -28.68 -29.88
N ALA A 39 -11.28 -27.96 -30.95
CA ALA A 39 -12.64 -27.92 -31.45
C ALA A 39 -13.11 -29.31 -31.93
N ALA A 40 -12.27 -30.03 -32.67
CA ALA A 40 -12.58 -31.39 -33.12
C ALA A 40 -12.75 -32.37 -31.95
N ILE A 41 -11.92 -32.30 -30.92
CA ILE A 41 -12.04 -33.08 -29.68
C ILE A 41 -13.37 -32.71 -28.97
N SER A 42 -13.71 -31.45 -28.88
CA SER A 42 -14.96 -30.98 -28.25
C SER A 42 -16.19 -31.51 -29.01
N VAL A 43 -16.16 -31.48 -30.34
CA VAL A 43 -17.20 -32.05 -31.20
C VAL A 43 -17.29 -33.57 -31.03
N ALA A 44 -16.15 -34.27 -30.97
CA ALA A 44 -16.11 -35.71 -30.78
C ALA A 44 -16.67 -36.13 -29.40
N ILE A 45 -16.33 -35.38 -28.35
CA ILE A 45 -16.89 -35.58 -27.02
C ILE A 45 -18.40 -35.34 -27.05
N ALA A 46 -18.85 -34.24 -27.65
CA ALA A 46 -20.27 -33.92 -27.74
C ALA A 46 -21.02 -35.00 -28.53
N TRP A 47 -20.44 -35.45 -29.66
CA TRP A 47 -21.02 -36.55 -30.47
C TRP A 47 -21.06 -37.86 -29.67
N TYR A 48 -20.03 -38.23 -28.92
CA TYR A 48 -20.01 -39.39 -28.06
C TYR A 48 -21.09 -39.33 -26.98
N TRP A 49 -21.18 -38.17 -26.26
CA TRP A 49 -22.11 -38.02 -25.14
C TRP A 49 -23.58 -37.85 -25.58
N PHE A 50 -23.82 -37.16 -26.71
CA PHE A 50 -25.19 -36.90 -27.19
C PHE A 50 -25.60 -37.85 -28.33
N GLY A 51 -24.68 -38.47 -29.04
CA GLY A 51 -24.95 -39.40 -30.13
C GLY A 51 -25.23 -40.83 -29.71
N GLN A 52 -24.68 -41.32 -28.58
CA GLN A 52 -24.89 -42.71 -28.13
C GLN A 52 -26.30 -43.00 -27.56
N ARG A 53 -27.15 -42.00 -27.36
CA ARG A 53 -28.51 -42.19 -26.84
C ARG A 53 -29.49 -42.78 -27.84
N HIS A 54 -29.09 -42.97 -29.09
CA HIS A 54 -29.92 -43.55 -30.11
C HIS A 54 -29.82 -45.08 -30.26
N VAL A 55 -29.02 -45.79 -29.47
CA VAL A 55 -28.72 -47.22 -29.71
C VAL A 55 -29.47 -48.19 -28.78
N SER A 56 -30.39 -47.72 -27.95
CA SER A 56 -31.24 -48.63 -27.16
C SER A 56 -32.73 -48.44 -27.57
N GLU A 57 -33.03 -48.64 -28.84
CA GLU A 57 -34.40 -48.68 -29.30
C GLU A 57 -34.91 -50.13 -29.25
N ASN A 58 -35.91 -50.34 -28.39
CA ASN A 58 -36.81 -51.49 -28.55
C ASN A 58 -37.69 -51.17 -29.76
N GLU A 59 -37.70 -52.04 -30.81
CA GLU A 59 -38.42 -51.86 -32.07
C GLU A 59 -39.97 -51.84 -31.94
N ASP A 60 -40.51 -51.96 -30.68
CA ASP A 60 -41.93 -52.08 -30.41
C ASP A 60 -42.63 -50.83 -29.86
N GLU A 61 -41.96 -49.68 -29.76
CA GLU A 61 -42.62 -48.47 -29.29
C GLU A 61 -43.14 -47.59 -30.46
N PRO A 62 -44.35 -46.95 -30.36
CA PRO A 62 -44.94 -46.16 -31.46
C PRO A 62 -44.07 -44.91 -31.72
N GLU A 63 -43.96 -44.51 -33.02
CA GLU A 63 -43.12 -43.36 -33.47
C GLU A 63 -43.35 -42.04 -32.72
N ASP A 64 -44.55 -41.81 -32.18
CA ASP A 64 -44.88 -40.61 -31.43
C ASP A 64 -44.26 -40.59 -30.01
N ALA A 65 -43.93 -41.75 -29.43
CA ALA A 65 -43.26 -41.85 -28.15
C ALA A 65 -41.73 -41.62 -28.28
N GLN A 66 -41.16 -41.98 -29.40
CA GLN A 66 -39.75 -41.79 -29.74
C GLN A 66 -39.35 -40.28 -29.90
N ALA A 67 -40.30 -39.45 -30.33
CA ALA A 67 -40.08 -38.01 -30.55
C ALA A 67 -40.02 -37.19 -29.25
N GLN A 68 -40.52 -37.73 -28.14
CA GLN A 68 -40.76 -36.95 -26.91
C GLN A 68 -39.73 -37.12 -25.79
N GLY A 69 -38.76 -38.05 -25.94
CA GLY A 69 -37.68 -38.29 -24.92
C GLY A 69 -36.35 -37.57 -25.22
N ARG A 70 -36.32 -36.60 -26.14
CA ARG A 70 -35.08 -35.95 -26.60
C ARG A 70 -34.58 -34.94 -25.61
N GLY A 71 -33.64 -35.35 -24.74
CA GLY A 71 -32.66 -34.46 -24.15
C GLY A 71 -31.83 -33.76 -25.26
N LEU A 72 -30.91 -32.85 -24.91
CA LEU A 72 -30.04 -32.18 -25.90
C LEU A 72 -29.41 -33.23 -26.82
N ASP A 73 -29.89 -33.31 -28.06
CA ASP A 73 -29.26 -34.15 -29.08
C ASP A 73 -28.08 -33.40 -29.74
N PHE A 74 -27.26 -34.11 -30.48
CA PHE A 74 -26.12 -33.53 -31.17
C PHE A 74 -26.54 -32.40 -32.12
N GLY A 75 -27.70 -32.51 -32.79
CA GLY A 75 -28.22 -31.48 -33.69
C GLY A 75 -28.55 -30.17 -32.97
N THR A 76 -29.23 -30.25 -31.83
CA THR A 76 -29.53 -29.08 -30.97
C THR A 76 -28.27 -28.50 -30.40
N TRP A 77 -27.30 -29.32 -29.91
CA TRP A 77 -26.01 -28.84 -29.48
C TRP A 77 -25.27 -28.10 -30.58
N ALA A 78 -25.21 -28.66 -31.78
CA ALA A 78 -24.56 -28.03 -32.94
C ALA A 78 -25.18 -26.68 -33.29
N GLN A 79 -26.51 -26.57 -33.23
CA GLN A 79 -27.23 -25.31 -33.47
C GLN A 79 -26.89 -24.25 -32.39
N LEU A 80 -26.84 -24.63 -31.13
CA LEU A 80 -26.44 -23.74 -30.04
C LEU A 80 -24.97 -23.29 -30.17
N MET A 81 -24.08 -24.18 -30.56
CA MET A 81 -22.68 -23.83 -30.82
C MET A 81 -22.53 -22.94 -32.05
N ALA A 82 -23.29 -23.18 -33.11
CA ALA A 82 -23.32 -22.29 -34.29
C ALA A 82 -23.79 -20.90 -33.91
N LEU A 83 -24.89 -20.80 -33.13
CA LEU A 83 -25.39 -19.52 -32.64
C LEU A 83 -24.38 -18.80 -31.78
N PHE A 84 -23.73 -19.52 -30.84
CA PHE A 84 -22.64 -18.95 -29.98
C PHE A 84 -21.52 -18.36 -30.84
N TRP A 85 -21.03 -19.11 -31.83
CA TRP A 85 -19.95 -18.64 -32.69
C TRP A 85 -20.37 -17.46 -33.59
N VAL A 86 -21.59 -17.45 -34.07
CA VAL A 86 -22.14 -16.30 -34.84
C VAL A 86 -22.11 -15.04 -33.96
N VAL A 87 -22.64 -15.14 -32.75
CA VAL A 87 -22.66 -14.02 -31.80
C VAL A 87 -21.21 -13.59 -31.45
N ALA A 88 -20.31 -14.52 -31.11
CA ALA A 88 -18.93 -14.22 -30.82
C ALA A 88 -18.22 -13.51 -31.98
N ILE A 89 -18.38 -14.02 -33.22
CA ILE A 89 -17.77 -13.46 -34.43
C ILE A 89 -18.31 -12.03 -34.67
N LEU A 90 -19.62 -11.80 -34.53
CA LEU A 90 -20.21 -10.47 -34.70
C LEU A 90 -19.58 -9.45 -33.71
N PHE A 91 -19.46 -9.80 -32.46
CA PHE A 91 -18.86 -8.90 -31.46
C PHE A 91 -17.36 -8.69 -31.68
N TYR A 92 -16.59 -9.76 -31.89
CA TYR A 92 -15.13 -9.63 -32.12
C TYR A 92 -14.78 -8.88 -33.41
N THR A 93 -15.65 -8.96 -34.42
CA THR A 93 -15.44 -8.24 -35.69
C THR A 93 -16.13 -6.87 -35.72
N THR A 94 -16.63 -6.40 -34.57
CA THR A 94 -17.38 -5.14 -34.51
C THR A 94 -18.49 -5.09 -35.57
N PHE A 95 -19.37 -6.09 -35.54
CA PHE A 95 -20.46 -6.28 -36.53
C PHE A 95 -19.95 -6.34 -37.99
N LEU A 96 -18.87 -7.08 -38.19
CA LEU A 96 -18.21 -7.32 -39.50
C LEU A 96 -17.52 -6.09 -40.11
N THR A 97 -17.37 -5.00 -39.37
CA THR A 97 -16.61 -3.82 -39.83
C THR A 97 -15.12 -3.98 -39.72
N ASN A 98 -14.64 -4.89 -38.83
CA ASN A 98 -13.24 -5.23 -38.64
C ASN A 98 -13.05 -6.75 -38.59
N THR A 99 -13.19 -7.41 -39.74
CA THR A 99 -13.14 -8.87 -39.80
C THR A 99 -11.74 -9.46 -39.63
N ARG A 100 -10.72 -8.82 -40.23
CA ARG A 100 -9.36 -9.34 -40.25
C ARG A 100 -8.73 -9.25 -38.86
N ASP A 101 -8.66 -8.03 -38.30
CA ASP A 101 -7.97 -7.77 -37.05
C ASP A 101 -8.81 -8.19 -35.84
N GLY A 102 -10.13 -8.13 -35.96
CA GLY A 102 -11.07 -8.60 -34.95
C GLY A 102 -11.00 -10.09 -34.68
N LEU A 103 -10.99 -10.91 -35.71
CA LEU A 103 -10.82 -12.37 -35.59
C LEU A 103 -9.43 -12.74 -35.11
N ALA A 104 -8.39 -12.07 -35.64
CA ALA A 104 -7.03 -12.32 -35.21
C ALA A 104 -6.83 -11.98 -33.72
N SER A 105 -7.32 -10.83 -33.26
CA SER A 105 -7.23 -10.42 -31.86
C SER A 105 -8.16 -11.25 -30.95
N GLY A 106 -9.37 -11.58 -31.38
CA GLY A 106 -10.36 -12.31 -30.58
C GLY A 106 -10.00 -13.78 -30.36
N ILE A 107 -9.49 -14.46 -31.37
CA ILE A 107 -9.22 -15.91 -31.29
C ILE A 107 -7.74 -16.17 -30.99
N VAL A 108 -6.83 -15.59 -31.78
CA VAL A 108 -5.39 -15.86 -31.67
C VAL A 108 -4.76 -14.96 -30.60
N GLY A 109 -5.06 -13.67 -30.62
CA GLY A 109 -4.51 -12.68 -29.71
C GLY A 109 -4.91 -12.92 -28.26
N SER A 110 -6.20 -13.22 -28.01
CA SER A 110 -6.67 -13.49 -26.64
C SER A 110 -6.01 -14.72 -26.02
N LEU A 111 -5.95 -15.84 -26.77
CA LEU A 111 -5.31 -17.06 -26.30
C LEU A 111 -3.83 -16.85 -26.07
N GLY A 112 -3.17 -16.19 -27.00
CA GLY A 112 -1.77 -15.91 -26.92
C GLY A 112 -1.42 -14.93 -25.79
N TYR A 113 -2.20 -13.88 -25.57
CA TYR A 113 -2.08 -12.97 -24.45
C TYR A 113 -2.14 -13.74 -23.11
N TRP A 114 -3.14 -14.60 -22.93
CA TRP A 114 -3.26 -15.42 -21.72
C TRP A 114 -2.07 -16.37 -21.51
N LEU A 115 -1.55 -16.96 -22.59
CA LEU A 115 -0.37 -17.82 -22.51
C LEU A 115 0.90 -17.03 -22.15
N ALA A 116 1.06 -15.84 -22.72
CA ALA A 116 2.18 -14.95 -22.36
C ALA A 116 2.09 -14.46 -20.91
N GLN A 117 0.88 -14.14 -20.44
CA GLN A 117 0.65 -13.67 -19.06
C GLN A 117 0.95 -14.74 -18.00
N GLN A 118 0.96 -16.05 -18.36
CA GLN A 118 1.37 -17.10 -17.42
C GLN A 118 2.82 -16.96 -16.94
N LYS A 119 3.71 -16.31 -17.74
CA LYS A 119 5.09 -16.02 -17.37
C LYS A 119 5.25 -14.71 -16.59
N VAL A 120 4.25 -13.84 -16.61
CA VAL A 120 4.28 -12.52 -15.97
C VAL A 120 3.50 -12.58 -14.66
N GLU A 121 4.23 -12.76 -13.56
CA GLU A 121 3.64 -12.68 -12.20
C GLU A 121 3.33 -11.22 -11.85
N ARG A 122 2.27 -10.65 -12.47
CA ARG A 122 1.83 -9.30 -12.12
C ARG A 122 1.37 -9.24 -10.68
N GLY A 123 2.06 -8.40 -9.88
CA GLY A 123 1.75 -8.17 -8.48
C GLY A 123 2.18 -9.30 -7.55
N SER A 124 2.89 -10.34 -8.06
CA SER A 124 3.45 -11.45 -7.25
C SER A 124 2.48 -12.01 -6.21
N GLN A 125 1.18 -12.09 -6.55
CA GLN A 125 0.15 -12.51 -5.62
C GLN A 125 0.30 -13.99 -5.22
N PRO A 126 0.19 -14.33 -3.93
CA PRO A 126 0.34 -15.69 -3.45
C PRO A 126 -0.71 -16.63 -4.04
N TRP A 127 -0.44 -17.95 -4.08
CA TRP A 127 -1.36 -18.94 -4.63
C TRP A 127 -2.74 -18.93 -3.94
N TYR A 128 -2.80 -18.59 -2.65
CA TYR A 128 -4.03 -18.51 -1.85
C TYR A 128 -4.77 -17.17 -1.97
N TYR A 129 -4.36 -16.29 -2.86
CA TYR A 129 -4.93 -14.94 -3.00
C TYR A 129 -6.46 -14.93 -3.11
N TYR A 130 -7.03 -15.76 -3.99
CA TYR A 130 -8.48 -15.82 -4.15
C TYR A 130 -9.20 -16.45 -2.97
N ILE A 131 -8.55 -17.34 -2.23
CA ILE A 131 -9.09 -17.86 -0.97
C ILE A 131 -9.23 -16.71 0.02
N PHE A 132 -8.18 -15.88 0.15
CA PHE A 132 -8.18 -14.73 1.04
C PHE A 132 -9.26 -13.70 0.67
N ILE A 133 -9.27 -13.16 -0.56
CA ILE A 133 -10.25 -12.14 -0.97
C ILE A 133 -11.67 -12.71 -1.08
N GLY A 134 -11.83 -13.97 -1.47
CA GLY A 134 -13.11 -14.64 -1.54
C GLY A 134 -13.80 -14.72 -0.15
N TRP A 135 -13.07 -15.11 0.89
CA TRP A 135 -13.61 -15.10 2.27
C TRP A 135 -13.88 -13.69 2.80
N LEU A 136 -13.24 -12.68 2.26
CA LEU A 136 -13.44 -11.29 2.68
C LEU A 136 -14.70 -10.67 2.06
N TYR A 137 -15.03 -11.05 0.80
CA TYR A 137 -16.10 -10.40 0.02
C TYR A 137 -17.24 -11.35 -0.37
N GLU A 138 -16.94 -12.64 -0.63
CA GLU A 138 -17.87 -13.62 -1.19
C GLU A 138 -18.17 -14.77 -0.19
N PHE A 139 -18.11 -14.48 1.13
CA PHE A 139 -18.30 -15.50 2.17
C PHE A 139 -19.67 -16.18 2.10
N LEU A 140 -20.75 -15.47 1.75
CA LEU A 140 -22.09 -16.03 1.63
C LEU A 140 -22.19 -17.04 0.49
N PRO A 141 -21.82 -16.72 -0.77
CA PRO A 141 -21.79 -17.69 -1.87
C PRO A 141 -20.84 -18.87 -1.61
N ILE A 142 -19.69 -18.65 -0.97
CA ILE A 142 -18.75 -19.74 -0.61
C ILE A 142 -19.42 -20.74 0.35
N ILE A 143 -20.04 -20.25 1.43
CA ILE A 143 -20.68 -21.10 2.44
C ILE A 143 -21.87 -21.86 1.84
N LEU A 144 -22.73 -21.17 1.11
CA LEU A 144 -23.93 -21.79 0.52
C LEU A 144 -23.59 -22.76 -0.60
N SER A 145 -22.63 -22.44 -1.46
CA SER A 145 -22.19 -23.36 -2.52
C SER A 145 -21.48 -24.59 -1.94
N GLY A 146 -20.65 -24.40 -0.90
CA GLY A 146 -20.04 -25.51 -0.16
C GLY A 146 -21.08 -26.43 0.46
N ALA A 147 -22.10 -25.89 1.15
CA ALA A 147 -23.21 -26.65 1.69
C ALA A 147 -24.00 -27.40 0.58
N GLY A 148 -24.24 -26.73 -0.54
CA GLY A 148 -24.91 -27.31 -1.71
C GLY A 148 -24.12 -28.45 -2.35
N ILE A 149 -22.80 -28.34 -2.46
CA ILE A 149 -21.93 -29.42 -2.94
C ILE A 149 -22.04 -30.63 -2.01
N VAL A 150 -22.04 -30.44 -0.68
CA VAL A 150 -22.25 -31.55 0.29
C VAL A 150 -23.61 -32.18 0.09
N ILE A 151 -24.67 -31.40 -0.09
CA ILE A 151 -26.03 -31.92 -0.37
C ILE A 151 -26.03 -32.70 -1.69
N LEU A 152 -25.43 -32.19 -2.75
CA LEU A 152 -25.33 -32.86 -4.04
C LEU A 152 -24.56 -34.16 -3.94
N ILE A 153 -23.38 -34.20 -3.30
CA ILE A 153 -22.60 -35.42 -3.10
C ILE A 153 -23.39 -36.45 -2.28
N ARG A 154 -24.05 -36.00 -1.21
CA ARG A 154 -24.91 -36.90 -0.41
C ARG A 154 -26.07 -37.50 -1.23
N SER A 155 -26.68 -36.71 -2.11
CA SER A 155 -27.74 -37.20 -2.99
C SER A 155 -27.21 -38.21 -4.01
N LEU A 156 -26.02 -37.95 -4.57
CA LEU A 156 -25.36 -38.85 -5.52
C LEU A 156 -24.91 -40.17 -4.88
N LEU A 157 -24.40 -40.13 -3.65
CA LEU A 157 -23.90 -41.33 -2.93
C LEU A 157 -25.00 -42.20 -2.32
N ARG A 158 -26.23 -41.70 -2.09
CA ARG A 158 -27.32 -42.41 -1.45
C ARG A 158 -28.14 -43.31 -2.38
N ILE A 159 -27.85 -43.38 -3.70
CA ILE A 159 -28.75 -43.95 -4.68
C ILE A 159 -28.12 -45.10 -5.48
N PRO A 160 -28.38 -46.37 -5.17
CA PRO A 160 -28.52 -47.39 -6.19
C PRO A 160 -29.89 -47.18 -6.86
N GLY A 161 -29.91 -46.57 -8.03
CA GLY A 161 -31.15 -46.33 -8.80
C GLY A 161 -31.80 -44.94 -8.55
N TRP A 162 -30.99 -43.88 -8.46
CA TRP A 162 -31.49 -42.50 -8.29
C TRP A 162 -32.38 -42.04 -9.43
N ASN A 163 -33.61 -41.71 -9.07
CA ASN A 163 -34.56 -41.07 -9.97
C ASN A 163 -34.76 -39.59 -9.48
N PRO A 164 -34.06 -38.61 -10.09
CA PRO A 164 -34.18 -37.20 -9.69
C PRO A 164 -35.58 -36.64 -9.88
N VAL A 165 -36.42 -37.32 -10.64
CA VAL A 165 -37.79 -36.94 -10.95
C VAL A 165 -38.73 -37.09 -9.76
N ALA A 166 -38.48 -38.08 -8.89
CA ALA A 166 -39.32 -38.30 -7.73
C ALA A 166 -39.25 -37.17 -6.67
N GLU A 167 -38.24 -36.36 -6.69
CA GLU A 167 -38.02 -35.31 -5.68
C GLU A 167 -38.56 -33.91 -6.16
N TYR A 168 -38.84 -33.74 -7.44
CA TYR A 168 -39.44 -32.52 -8.03
C TYR A 168 -40.97 -32.63 -8.30
N GLY A 169 -41.56 -33.77 -7.96
CA GLY A 169 -43.00 -34.02 -8.16
C GLY A 169 -43.82 -33.39 -7.04
N ILE A 170 -44.47 -32.28 -7.40
CA ILE A 170 -45.76 -31.78 -6.90
C ILE A 170 -46.07 -32.04 -5.42
N ARG A 171 -45.61 -31.15 -4.54
CA ARG A 171 -46.20 -30.94 -3.20
C ARG A 171 -47.22 -29.80 -3.27
N ASP A 172 -48.22 -29.91 -4.09
CA ASP A 172 -49.25 -28.87 -4.13
C ASP A 172 -50.68 -29.41 -4.06
N THR A 173 -50.93 -30.39 -3.24
CA THR A 173 -52.25 -30.67 -2.69
C THR A 173 -52.09 -31.44 -1.36
N GLY A 174 -52.71 -30.95 -0.30
CA GLY A 174 -52.58 -31.33 1.08
C GLY A 174 -53.11 -32.78 1.39
N TYR A 175 -52.70 -33.80 0.66
CA TYR A 175 -52.97 -35.23 0.99
C TYR A 175 -51.66 -36.00 0.91
N GLY A 176 -51.32 -36.67 1.97
CA GLY A 176 -50.13 -37.51 2.09
C GLY A 176 -50.21 -38.73 1.19
N ILE A 177 -49.39 -38.75 0.14
CA ILE A 177 -49.21 -39.87 -0.79
C ILE A 177 -48.00 -40.69 -0.35
N ARG A 178 -48.20 -41.98 -0.13
CA ARG A 178 -47.18 -42.88 0.43
C ARG A 178 -46.17 -43.41 -0.58
N ASP A 179 -46.49 -43.44 -1.88
CA ASP A 179 -45.61 -43.93 -2.94
C ASP A 179 -45.72 -43.05 -4.19
N ALA A 180 -44.55 -42.64 -4.82
CA ALA A 180 -44.48 -41.77 -5.96
C ALA A 180 -45.15 -42.41 -7.22
N ASP A 181 -45.14 -43.72 -7.33
CA ASP A 181 -45.74 -44.48 -8.40
C ASP A 181 -47.28 -44.43 -8.36
N ASP A 182 -47.87 -44.42 -7.16
CA ASP A 182 -49.29 -44.26 -6.96
C ASP A 182 -49.80 -42.84 -7.28
N ALA A 183 -48.99 -41.82 -6.98
CA ALA A 183 -49.30 -40.43 -7.27
C ALA A 183 -49.32 -40.15 -8.77
N VAL A 184 -48.35 -40.69 -9.48
CA VAL A 184 -48.26 -40.60 -10.95
C VAL A 184 -49.44 -41.36 -11.59
N ALA A 185 -49.76 -42.55 -11.09
CA ALA A 185 -50.87 -43.36 -11.58
C ALA A 185 -52.24 -42.72 -11.31
N GLU A 186 -52.42 -41.97 -10.24
CA GLU A 186 -53.65 -41.27 -9.88
C GLU A 186 -53.78 -39.92 -10.63
N ALA A 187 -52.71 -39.18 -10.81
CA ALA A 187 -52.69 -38.02 -11.69
C ALA A 187 -52.96 -38.38 -13.16
N VAL A 188 -52.43 -39.54 -13.60
CA VAL A 188 -52.67 -40.09 -14.94
C VAL A 188 -54.18 -40.50 -15.14
N ARG A 189 -54.86 -40.91 -14.09
CA ARG A 189 -56.27 -41.24 -14.14
C ARG A 189 -57.23 -40.05 -14.06
N ALA A 190 -56.75 -38.94 -13.48
CA ALA A 190 -57.59 -37.78 -13.19
C ALA A 190 -57.64 -36.72 -14.34
N SER A 191 -56.71 -36.72 -15.29
CA SER A 191 -56.65 -35.76 -16.37
C SER A 191 -56.47 -36.45 -17.72
N GLY A 192 -57.43 -36.28 -18.64
CA GLY A 192 -57.40 -36.90 -19.97
C GLY A 192 -56.27 -36.39 -20.92
N ASP A 193 -55.25 -35.63 -20.39
CA ASP A 193 -54.21 -35.01 -21.18
C ASP A 193 -52.82 -35.20 -20.53
N THR A 194 -52.56 -36.36 -19.97
CA THR A 194 -51.59 -36.57 -18.87
C THR A 194 -50.18 -36.93 -19.33
N LEU A 195 -49.98 -37.59 -20.43
CA LEU A 195 -48.66 -38.01 -20.88
C LEU A 195 -47.74 -36.83 -21.20
N HIS A 196 -48.25 -35.76 -21.79
CA HIS A 196 -47.48 -34.61 -22.18
C HIS A 196 -46.98 -33.77 -20.98
N THR A 197 -47.83 -33.64 -19.92
CA THR A 197 -47.47 -32.86 -18.72
C THR A 197 -46.45 -33.60 -17.84
N VAL A 198 -46.57 -34.95 -17.73
CA VAL A 198 -45.63 -35.78 -17.01
C VAL A 198 -44.27 -35.84 -17.74
N GLN A 199 -44.26 -35.93 -19.05
CA GLN A 199 -43.04 -35.90 -19.85
C GLN A 199 -42.32 -34.55 -19.83
N LEU A 200 -43.04 -33.45 -19.87
CA LEU A 200 -42.46 -32.10 -19.70
C LEU A 200 -41.87 -31.90 -18.28
N ALA A 201 -42.54 -32.40 -17.26
CA ALA A 201 -42.02 -32.37 -15.87
C ALA A 201 -40.77 -33.22 -15.69
N THR A 202 -40.70 -34.42 -16.30
CA THR A 202 -39.51 -35.30 -16.23
C THR A 202 -38.34 -34.76 -17.00
N SER A 203 -38.54 -34.17 -18.17
CA SER A 203 -37.48 -33.52 -18.98
C SER A 203 -36.91 -32.27 -18.27
N ASN A 204 -37.75 -31.46 -17.67
CA ASN A 204 -37.34 -30.27 -16.91
C ASN A 204 -36.52 -30.66 -15.64
N ALA A 205 -36.91 -31.74 -14.96
CA ALA A 205 -36.16 -32.23 -13.79
C ALA A 205 -34.78 -32.80 -14.16
N GLN A 206 -34.65 -33.47 -15.30
CA GLN A 206 -33.35 -33.91 -15.81
C GLN A 206 -32.45 -32.73 -16.20
N LEU A 207 -32.98 -31.73 -16.92
CA LEU A 207 -32.27 -30.51 -17.29
C LEU A 207 -31.79 -29.75 -16.04
N ALA A 208 -32.63 -29.64 -15.00
CA ALA A 208 -32.26 -29.00 -13.74
C ALA A 208 -31.11 -29.77 -13.05
N THR A 209 -31.10 -31.08 -13.07
CA THR A 209 -30.02 -31.87 -12.53
C THR A 209 -28.69 -31.69 -13.25
N TYR A 210 -28.72 -31.74 -14.59
CA TYR A 210 -27.53 -31.45 -15.40
C TYR A 210 -26.98 -30.05 -15.15
N PHE A 211 -27.87 -29.08 -15.06
CA PHE A 211 -27.48 -27.71 -14.77
C PHE A 211 -26.79 -27.57 -13.40
N VAL A 212 -27.33 -28.25 -12.37
CA VAL A 212 -26.73 -28.24 -11.02
C VAL A 212 -25.35 -28.89 -11.01
N ILE A 213 -25.19 -30.06 -11.67
CA ILE A 213 -23.89 -30.74 -11.78
C ILE A 213 -22.90 -29.89 -12.57
N PHE A 214 -23.33 -29.30 -13.70
CA PHE A 214 -22.51 -28.39 -14.50
C PHE A 214 -22.05 -27.18 -13.67
N THR A 215 -22.96 -26.56 -12.93
CA THR A 215 -22.61 -25.38 -12.12
C THR A 215 -21.64 -25.72 -11.00
N ALA A 216 -21.80 -26.90 -10.35
CA ALA A 216 -20.85 -27.40 -9.36
C ALA A 216 -19.46 -27.66 -9.97
N TRP A 217 -19.41 -28.26 -11.17
CA TRP A 217 -18.17 -28.43 -11.92
C TRP A 217 -17.54 -27.08 -12.32
N TRP A 218 -18.36 -26.12 -12.77
CA TRP A 218 -17.90 -24.78 -13.10
C TRP A 218 -17.26 -24.07 -11.90
N ILE A 219 -17.86 -24.18 -10.70
CA ILE A 219 -17.25 -23.65 -9.45
C ILE A 219 -15.85 -24.24 -9.25
N VAL A 220 -15.75 -25.57 -9.23
CA VAL A 220 -14.47 -26.25 -8.98
C VAL A 220 -13.44 -25.91 -10.06
N GLY A 221 -13.87 -25.93 -11.32
CA GLY A 221 -13.01 -25.62 -12.46
C GLY A 221 -12.51 -24.15 -12.44
N ALA A 222 -13.37 -23.20 -12.13
CA ALA A 222 -12.99 -21.79 -12.01
C ALA A 222 -11.99 -21.55 -10.86
N TRP A 223 -12.27 -22.10 -9.67
CA TRP A 223 -11.34 -22.00 -8.54
C TRP A 223 -9.97 -22.60 -8.86
N LEU A 224 -9.94 -23.78 -9.45
CA LEU A 224 -8.70 -24.44 -9.84
C LEU A 224 -7.93 -23.62 -10.90
N ALA A 225 -8.62 -23.21 -11.95
CA ALA A 225 -8.00 -22.48 -13.07
C ALA A 225 -7.38 -21.16 -12.61
N PHE A 226 -8.12 -20.34 -11.87
CA PHE A 226 -7.63 -19.03 -11.42
C PHE A 226 -6.60 -19.14 -10.28
N THR A 227 -6.66 -20.18 -9.43
CA THR A 227 -5.63 -20.42 -8.41
C THR A 227 -4.28 -20.78 -9.04
N VAL A 228 -4.28 -21.57 -10.13
CA VAL A 228 -3.07 -21.99 -10.86
C VAL A 228 -2.58 -20.90 -11.80
N ALA A 229 -3.45 -20.00 -12.28
CA ALA A 229 -3.08 -18.91 -13.18
C ALA A 229 -1.96 -18.03 -12.60
N GLY A 230 -0.96 -17.67 -13.41
CA GLY A 230 0.15 -16.80 -13.01
C GLY A 230 -0.31 -15.38 -12.68
N GLU A 231 -1.18 -14.80 -13.50
CA GLU A 231 -1.77 -13.50 -13.26
C GLU A 231 -2.98 -13.61 -12.31
N LYS A 232 -2.89 -12.94 -11.15
CA LYS A 232 -3.96 -12.91 -10.14
C LYS A 232 -4.43 -11.47 -9.90
N MET A 233 -5.58 -11.14 -10.48
CA MET A 233 -6.17 -9.80 -10.37
C MET A 233 -7.50 -9.85 -9.60
N PRO A 234 -7.82 -8.85 -8.77
CA PRO A 234 -9.01 -8.88 -7.92
C PRO A 234 -10.33 -9.02 -8.69
N TRP A 235 -10.45 -8.43 -9.89
CA TRP A 235 -11.66 -8.51 -10.71
C TRP A 235 -11.96 -9.92 -11.27
N LEU A 236 -10.94 -10.80 -11.34
CA LEU A 236 -11.14 -12.19 -11.76
C LEU A 236 -11.95 -13.00 -10.73
N LEU A 237 -12.08 -12.51 -9.49
CA LEU A 237 -12.96 -13.10 -8.48
C LEU A 237 -14.41 -13.21 -8.97
N THR A 238 -14.86 -12.29 -9.84
CA THR A 238 -16.21 -12.30 -10.42
C THR A 238 -16.52 -13.60 -11.17
N HIS A 239 -15.52 -14.19 -11.86
CA HIS A 239 -15.68 -15.46 -12.58
C HIS A 239 -15.89 -16.66 -11.64
N MET A 240 -15.42 -16.57 -10.40
CA MET A 240 -15.64 -17.57 -9.36
C MET A 240 -16.95 -17.31 -8.60
N ALA A 241 -17.25 -16.03 -8.35
CA ALA A 241 -18.45 -15.63 -7.62
C ALA A 241 -19.73 -15.96 -8.37
N LEU A 242 -19.77 -15.71 -9.68
CA LEU A 242 -20.97 -15.92 -10.50
C LEU A 242 -21.55 -17.37 -10.38
N PRO A 243 -20.78 -18.43 -10.69
CA PRO A 243 -21.32 -19.79 -10.55
C PRO A 243 -21.66 -20.14 -9.09
N MET A 244 -20.90 -19.61 -8.10
CA MET A 244 -21.25 -19.80 -6.70
C MET A 244 -22.57 -19.15 -6.31
N CYS A 245 -22.87 -17.96 -6.80
CA CYS A 245 -24.16 -17.29 -6.55
C CYS A 245 -25.32 -18.07 -7.13
N VAL A 246 -25.20 -18.56 -8.37
CA VAL A 246 -26.22 -19.38 -9.04
C VAL A 246 -26.47 -20.67 -8.26
N PHE A 247 -25.40 -21.35 -7.87
CA PHE A 247 -25.48 -22.60 -7.10
C PHE A 247 -26.02 -22.38 -5.68
N SER A 248 -25.68 -21.27 -5.05
CA SER A 248 -26.21 -20.86 -3.75
C SER A 248 -27.73 -20.64 -3.79
N GLY A 249 -28.23 -20.05 -4.90
CA GLY A 249 -29.66 -19.90 -5.14
C GLY A 249 -30.40 -21.24 -5.16
N TRP A 250 -29.84 -22.24 -5.85
CA TRP A 250 -30.37 -23.62 -5.83
C TRP A 250 -30.34 -24.23 -4.42
N THR A 251 -29.21 -24.10 -3.71
CA THR A 251 -29.04 -24.62 -2.34
C THR A 251 -30.08 -24.03 -1.39
N LEU A 252 -30.23 -22.70 -1.44
CA LEU A 252 -31.16 -21.97 -0.59
C LEU A 252 -32.62 -22.33 -0.92
N GLY A 253 -32.97 -22.39 -2.22
CA GLY A 253 -34.29 -22.81 -2.66
C GLY A 253 -34.67 -24.20 -2.13
N ARG A 254 -33.72 -25.14 -2.14
CA ARG A 254 -33.92 -26.47 -1.59
C ARG A 254 -34.15 -26.45 -0.07
N VAL A 255 -33.32 -25.70 0.68
CA VAL A 255 -33.48 -25.55 2.13
C VAL A 255 -34.85 -24.95 2.50
N ILE A 256 -35.28 -23.92 1.75
CA ILE A 256 -36.56 -23.21 1.99
C ILE A 256 -37.76 -24.15 1.67
N ASN A 257 -37.70 -24.87 0.55
CA ASN A 257 -38.80 -25.74 0.11
C ASN A 257 -38.99 -26.93 1.02
N ASP A 258 -37.92 -27.41 1.67
CA ASP A 258 -37.96 -28.53 2.59
C ASP A 258 -38.44 -28.16 4.01
N ILE A 259 -38.80 -26.91 4.28
CA ILE A 259 -39.35 -26.45 5.57
C ILE A 259 -40.88 -26.55 5.55
N ASP A 260 -41.42 -27.24 6.56
CA ASP A 260 -42.86 -27.19 6.84
C ASP A 260 -43.21 -25.87 7.54
N TRP A 261 -43.50 -24.84 6.72
CA TRP A 261 -43.79 -23.49 7.18
C TRP A 261 -45.06 -23.45 8.07
N ALA A 262 -46.04 -24.28 7.79
CA ALA A 262 -47.27 -24.35 8.59
C ALA A 262 -47.01 -24.89 10.01
N ALA A 263 -46.23 -25.96 10.12
CA ALA A 263 -45.75 -26.49 11.38
C ALA A 263 -44.84 -25.50 12.12
N ALA A 264 -43.91 -24.88 11.42
CA ALA A 264 -43.00 -23.87 11.97
C ALA A 264 -43.74 -22.65 12.57
N TRP A 265 -44.81 -22.18 11.90
CA TRP A 265 -45.63 -21.11 12.40
C TRP A 265 -46.47 -21.53 13.60
N ARG A 266 -47.16 -22.66 13.54
CA ARG A 266 -48.00 -23.17 14.64
C ARG A 266 -47.19 -23.48 15.92
N SER A 267 -45.99 -24.02 15.77
CA SER A 267 -45.10 -24.33 16.90
C SER A 267 -44.29 -23.15 17.42
N ARG A 268 -44.40 -21.98 16.77
CA ARG A 268 -43.57 -20.79 16.97
C ARG A 268 -42.08 -21.01 16.63
N ALA A 269 -41.71 -22.13 15.99
CA ALA A 269 -40.34 -22.42 15.59
C ALA A 269 -39.81 -21.43 14.52
N ILE A 270 -40.69 -20.68 13.88
CA ILE A 270 -40.31 -19.59 12.98
C ILE A 270 -39.31 -18.60 13.63
N TRP A 271 -39.37 -18.39 14.94
CA TRP A 271 -38.45 -17.54 15.69
C TRP A 271 -37.01 -18.08 15.75
N LEU A 272 -36.76 -19.36 15.38
CA LEU A 272 -35.40 -19.90 15.23
C LEU A 272 -34.59 -19.13 14.22
N ILE A 273 -35.22 -18.52 13.20
CA ILE A 273 -34.57 -17.64 12.22
C ILE A 273 -33.94 -16.43 12.91
N GLY A 274 -34.58 -15.88 13.96
CA GLY A 274 -34.03 -14.76 14.72
C GLY A 274 -33.05 -15.18 15.83
N ILE A 275 -33.23 -16.37 16.39
CA ILE A 275 -32.38 -16.89 17.48
C ILE A 275 -30.97 -17.18 17.01
N SER A 276 -30.78 -17.78 15.86
CA SER A 276 -29.43 -18.16 15.39
C SER A 276 -28.51 -16.94 15.19
N PRO A 277 -28.90 -15.84 14.52
CA PRO A 277 -28.05 -14.64 14.45
C PRO A 277 -27.84 -14.00 15.84
N ALA A 278 -28.86 -13.95 16.70
CA ALA A 278 -28.72 -13.43 18.05
C ALA A 278 -27.73 -14.26 18.87
N LEU A 279 -27.83 -15.58 18.82
CA LEU A 279 -26.91 -16.49 19.48
C LEU A 279 -25.47 -16.31 19.01
N LEU A 280 -25.26 -16.22 17.68
CA LEU A 280 -23.95 -16.01 17.11
C LEU A 280 -23.35 -14.65 17.54
N MET A 281 -24.15 -13.57 17.52
CA MET A 281 -23.69 -12.25 17.96
C MET A 281 -23.28 -12.24 19.44
N VAL A 282 -24.09 -12.83 20.31
CA VAL A 282 -23.76 -12.89 21.74
C VAL A 282 -22.54 -13.75 22.01
N LEU A 283 -22.43 -14.92 21.37
CA LEU A 283 -21.24 -15.78 21.45
C LEU A 283 -19.98 -15.04 21.00
N MET A 284 -20.08 -14.28 19.93
CA MET A 284 -18.98 -13.47 19.41
C MET A 284 -18.54 -12.43 20.44
N VAL A 285 -19.46 -11.72 21.05
CA VAL A 285 -19.16 -10.74 22.12
C VAL A 285 -18.51 -11.43 23.34
N LEU A 286 -19.00 -12.61 23.73
CA LEU A 286 -18.42 -13.36 24.83
C LEU A 286 -17.02 -13.87 24.58
N VAL A 287 -16.73 -14.33 23.35
CA VAL A 287 -15.41 -14.82 22.96
C VAL A 287 -14.40 -13.68 22.82
N TRP A 288 -14.87 -12.51 22.38
CA TRP A 288 -14.00 -11.34 22.27
C TRP A 288 -13.79 -10.60 23.59
N GLY A 289 -14.83 -10.48 24.41
CA GLY A 289 -14.79 -9.64 25.59
C GLY A 289 -14.13 -10.28 26.81
N GLY A 290 -14.37 -11.58 27.06
CA GLY A 290 -13.92 -12.26 28.28
C GLY A 290 -14.37 -11.59 29.58
N PRO A 291 -14.18 -12.19 30.73
CA PRO A 291 -14.30 -11.54 32.01
C PRO A 291 -13.09 -10.62 32.24
N ALA A 292 -13.32 -9.37 32.67
CA ALA A 292 -12.23 -8.44 32.90
C ALA A 292 -11.50 -8.71 34.21
N GLU A 293 -10.17 -8.67 34.19
CA GLU A 293 -9.35 -8.78 35.40
C GLU A 293 -9.31 -7.45 36.17
N GLY A 294 -9.40 -7.52 37.49
CA GLY A 294 -9.31 -6.40 38.41
C GLY A 294 -10.58 -6.09 39.21
N ARG A 295 -10.46 -5.12 40.15
CA ARG A 295 -11.51 -4.73 41.08
C ARG A 295 -12.07 -3.31 40.83
N THR A 296 -11.79 -2.74 39.63
CA THR A 296 -12.38 -1.44 39.26
C THR A 296 -13.85 -1.58 38.90
N VAL A 297 -14.63 -0.49 39.03
CA VAL A 297 -16.04 -0.46 38.65
C VAL A 297 -16.25 -0.88 37.20
N ASN A 298 -15.35 -0.46 36.31
CA ASN A 298 -15.41 -0.85 34.87
C ASN A 298 -15.15 -2.35 34.69
N ALA A 299 -14.16 -2.93 35.37
CA ALA A 299 -13.88 -4.37 35.31
C ALA A 299 -15.06 -5.20 35.83
N LEU A 300 -15.68 -4.78 36.92
CA LEU A 300 -16.87 -5.42 37.46
C LEU A 300 -18.09 -5.31 36.50
N ALA A 301 -18.31 -4.15 35.89
CA ALA A 301 -19.36 -3.97 34.88
C ALA A 301 -19.14 -4.85 33.65
N THR A 302 -17.91 -4.94 33.13
CA THR A 302 -17.55 -5.80 31.99
C THR A 302 -17.76 -7.28 32.34
N THR A 303 -17.34 -7.70 33.54
CA THR A 303 -17.55 -9.07 34.01
C THR A 303 -19.04 -9.39 34.18
N LEU A 304 -19.83 -8.45 34.71
CA LEU A 304 -21.31 -8.61 34.84
C LEU A 304 -21.95 -8.74 33.44
N GLN A 305 -21.57 -7.90 32.48
CA GLN A 305 -22.05 -8.01 31.10
C GLN A 305 -21.70 -9.38 30.50
N TRP A 306 -20.49 -9.89 30.73
CA TRP A 306 -20.08 -11.21 30.30
C TRP A 306 -20.94 -12.32 30.91
N VAL A 307 -21.19 -12.28 32.24
CA VAL A 307 -22.06 -13.26 32.95
C VAL A 307 -23.49 -13.21 32.42
N LEU A 308 -24.04 -12.00 32.21
CA LEU A 308 -25.38 -11.82 31.62
C LEU A 308 -25.42 -12.38 30.18
N GLY A 309 -24.35 -12.18 29.41
CA GLY A 309 -24.19 -12.75 28.08
C GLY A 309 -24.21 -14.28 28.09
N VAL A 310 -23.50 -14.93 29.04
CA VAL A 310 -23.54 -16.39 29.22
C VAL A 310 -24.95 -16.86 29.53
N GLY A 311 -25.66 -16.16 30.45
CA GLY A 311 -27.07 -16.47 30.77
C GLY A 311 -27.99 -16.32 29.56
N LEU A 312 -27.77 -15.28 28.72
CA LEU A 312 -28.52 -15.06 27.48
C LEU A 312 -28.27 -16.18 26.45
N VAL A 313 -27.01 -16.62 26.29
CA VAL A 313 -26.67 -17.78 25.42
C VAL A 313 -27.39 -19.03 25.89
N ALA A 314 -27.38 -19.31 27.19
CA ALA A 314 -28.07 -20.45 27.74
C ALA A 314 -29.59 -20.38 27.50
N GLY A 315 -30.22 -19.22 27.69
CA GLY A 315 -31.61 -18.96 27.39
C GLY A 315 -31.98 -19.16 25.92
N LEU A 316 -31.18 -18.58 25.01
CA LEU A 316 -31.38 -18.70 23.57
C LEU A 316 -31.16 -20.15 23.09
N ALA A 317 -30.16 -20.83 23.63
CA ALA A 317 -29.92 -22.25 23.35
C ALA A 317 -31.07 -23.16 23.84
N TYR A 318 -31.62 -22.86 25.01
CA TYR A 318 -32.81 -23.58 25.52
C TYR A 318 -34.03 -23.36 24.62
N LEU A 319 -34.28 -22.13 24.18
CA LEU A 319 -35.37 -21.83 23.25
C LEU A 319 -35.17 -22.52 21.90
N ALA A 320 -33.93 -22.52 21.39
CA ALA A 320 -33.56 -23.20 20.15
C ALA A 320 -33.83 -24.70 20.27
N TRP A 321 -33.44 -25.30 21.39
CA TRP A 321 -33.72 -26.71 21.66
C TRP A 321 -35.22 -27.01 21.72
N ARG A 322 -35.98 -26.25 22.53
CA ARG A 322 -37.42 -26.43 22.73
C ARG A 322 -38.23 -26.30 21.44
N TRP A 323 -37.94 -25.28 20.64
CA TRP A 323 -38.65 -25.04 19.37
C TRP A 323 -38.17 -25.99 18.26
N GLY A 324 -36.89 -26.37 18.28
CA GLY A 324 -36.35 -27.38 17.36
C GLY A 324 -37.00 -28.78 17.58
N GLU A 325 -37.16 -29.17 18.84
CA GLU A 325 -37.91 -30.39 19.21
C GLU A 325 -39.37 -30.33 18.77
N ALA A 326 -40.05 -29.18 18.98
CA ALA A 326 -41.47 -28.99 18.66
C ALA A 326 -41.77 -29.08 17.16
N VAL A 327 -40.82 -28.65 16.27
CA VAL A 327 -40.98 -28.71 14.81
C VAL A 327 -40.29 -29.92 14.18
N GLY A 328 -39.53 -30.68 14.98
CA GLY A 328 -38.62 -31.72 14.48
C GLY A 328 -37.26 -31.18 14.10
N TRP A 329 -36.20 -31.82 14.55
CA TRP A 329 -34.81 -31.32 14.42
C TRP A 329 -34.37 -31.09 12.98
N ALA A 330 -34.88 -31.85 12.00
CA ALA A 330 -34.56 -31.59 10.59
C ALA A 330 -35.02 -30.20 10.13
N SER A 331 -36.28 -29.84 10.40
CA SER A 331 -36.83 -28.51 10.08
C SER A 331 -36.25 -27.44 11.00
N GLY A 332 -36.00 -27.74 12.28
CA GLY A 332 -35.38 -26.85 13.25
C GLY A 332 -33.99 -26.39 12.83
N LEU A 333 -33.14 -27.33 12.39
CA LEU A 333 -31.78 -27.02 11.88
C LEU A 333 -31.82 -26.19 10.58
N ARG A 334 -32.79 -26.44 9.69
CA ARG A 334 -32.98 -25.63 8.48
C ARG A 334 -33.38 -24.20 8.83
N LEU A 335 -34.28 -24.01 9.78
CA LEU A 335 -34.68 -22.65 10.26
C LEU A 335 -33.51 -21.91 10.94
N LEU A 336 -32.73 -22.57 11.79
CA LEU A 336 -31.52 -22.01 12.36
C LEU A 336 -30.51 -21.65 11.27
N GLY A 337 -30.29 -22.55 10.29
CA GLY A 337 -29.42 -22.29 9.15
C GLY A 337 -29.89 -21.10 8.31
N LEU A 338 -31.21 -20.97 8.09
CA LEU A 338 -31.78 -19.82 7.37
C LEU A 338 -31.55 -18.49 8.12
N GLY A 339 -31.61 -18.50 9.45
CA GLY A 339 -31.27 -17.31 10.25
C GLY A 339 -29.82 -16.91 10.12
N VAL A 340 -28.89 -17.88 10.05
CA VAL A 340 -27.47 -17.61 9.74
C VAL A 340 -27.32 -17.01 8.34
N VAL A 341 -28.03 -17.57 7.35
CA VAL A 341 -28.03 -17.06 5.96
C VAL A 341 -28.54 -15.61 5.92
N VAL A 342 -29.61 -15.28 6.64
CA VAL A 342 -30.11 -13.90 6.74
C VAL A 342 -29.05 -12.96 7.32
N LEU A 343 -28.37 -13.36 8.39
CA LEU A 343 -27.28 -12.59 8.97
C LEU A 343 -26.14 -12.37 7.96
N LEU A 344 -25.68 -13.44 7.31
CA LEU A 344 -24.61 -13.37 6.30
C LEU A 344 -25.04 -12.52 5.09
N PHE A 345 -26.30 -12.60 4.68
CA PHE A 345 -26.84 -11.75 3.61
C PHE A 345 -26.80 -10.27 3.98
N LEU A 346 -27.22 -9.89 5.21
CA LEU A 346 -27.14 -8.51 5.68
C LEU A 346 -25.68 -8.02 5.75
N LEU A 347 -24.76 -8.88 6.19
CA LEU A 347 -23.32 -8.58 6.17
C LEU A 347 -22.80 -8.41 4.73
N THR A 348 -23.23 -9.26 3.78
CA THR A 348 -22.86 -9.14 2.36
C THR A 348 -23.37 -7.82 1.78
N VAL A 349 -24.63 -7.46 2.04
CA VAL A 349 -25.19 -6.16 1.61
C VAL A 349 -24.37 -5.00 2.18
N ARG A 350 -24.01 -5.05 3.47
CA ARG A 350 -23.16 -4.04 4.10
C ARG A 350 -21.77 -3.95 3.46
N VAL A 351 -21.11 -5.07 3.22
CA VAL A 351 -19.77 -5.12 2.59
C VAL A 351 -19.85 -4.58 1.16
N SER A 352 -20.83 -5.03 0.38
CA SER A 352 -21.04 -4.56 -0.99
C SER A 352 -21.36 -3.06 -1.06
N TYR A 353 -22.21 -2.55 -0.16
CA TYR A 353 -22.54 -1.13 -0.11
C TYR A 353 -21.29 -0.28 0.22
N ARG A 354 -20.50 -0.69 1.23
CA ARG A 354 -19.27 0.01 1.57
C ARG A 354 -18.25 0.00 0.44
N LEU A 355 -18.05 -1.16 -0.18
CA LEU A 355 -17.14 -1.30 -1.31
C LEU A 355 -17.56 -0.44 -2.50
N THR A 356 -18.85 -0.45 -2.86
CA THR A 356 -19.34 0.16 -4.09
C THR A 356 -19.59 1.66 -3.97
N TYR A 357 -20.03 2.15 -2.80
CA TYR A 357 -20.49 3.53 -2.63
C TYR A 357 -19.64 4.36 -1.67
N ILE A 358 -18.87 3.75 -0.76
CA ILE A 358 -18.08 4.48 0.23
C ILE A 358 -16.58 4.37 -0.07
N ASN A 359 -16.07 3.15 -0.28
CA ASN A 359 -14.65 2.87 -0.41
C ASN A 359 -14.25 2.46 -1.84
N TYR A 360 -15.04 2.82 -2.85
CA TYR A 360 -14.91 2.33 -4.23
C TYR A 360 -13.52 2.60 -4.87
N ASP A 361 -12.80 3.60 -4.39
CA ASP A 361 -11.46 4.00 -4.84
C ASP A 361 -10.41 4.06 -3.70
N MET A 362 -10.76 3.53 -2.51
CA MET A 362 -9.90 3.57 -1.33
C MET A 362 -9.02 2.33 -1.23
N ALA A 363 -7.72 2.51 -1.00
CA ALA A 363 -6.76 1.41 -0.80
C ALA A 363 -7.02 0.55 0.45
N THR A 364 -7.99 0.92 1.28
CA THR A 364 -8.46 0.12 2.40
C THR A 364 -9.27 -1.11 1.98
N GLU A 365 -9.67 -1.20 0.69
CA GLU A 365 -10.37 -2.34 0.12
C GLU A 365 -9.43 -3.16 -0.75
N TYR A 366 -9.36 -4.47 -0.52
CA TYR A 366 -8.48 -5.38 -1.28
C TYR A 366 -8.87 -5.57 -2.75
N LEU A 367 -10.08 -5.16 -3.16
CA LEU A 367 -10.50 -5.15 -4.56
C LEU A 367 -10.05 -3.88 -5.31
N VAL A 368 -9.58 -2.85 -4.60
CA VAL A 368 -9.00 -1.64 -5.17
C VAL A 368 -7.50 -1.86 -5.36
N TYR A 369 -7.08 -2.27 -6.55
CA TYR A 369 -5.71 -2.68 -6.83
C TYR A 369 -5.06 -1.81 -7.91
N ALA A 370 -3.88 -1.22 -7.61
CA ALA A 370 -3.18 -0.29 -8.48
C ALA A 370 -4.12 0.79 -9.06
N HIS A 371 -5.04 1.26 -8.23
CA HIS A 371 -6.10 2.16 -8.63
C HIS A 371 -5.62 3.60 -8.55
N ALA A 372 -6.08 4.43 -9.49
CA ALA A 372 -5.87 5.86 -9.41
C ALA A 372 -6.48 6.42 -8.12
N SER A 373 -5.68 7.20 -7.39
CA SER A 373 -6.16 7.80 -6.15
C SER A 373 -7.24 8.86 -6.41
N PRO A 374 -8.18 9.07 -5.48
CA PRO A 374 -9.12 10.21 -5.53
C PRO A 374 -8.44 11.58 -5.68
N ASP A 375 -7.21 11.72 -5.19
CA ASP A 375 -6.45 12.97 -5.24
C ASP A 375 -6.21 13.47 -6.68
N ILE A 376 -6.21 12.58 -7.67
CA ILE A 376 -6.11 12.98 -9.08
C ILE A 376 -7.28 13.89 -9.46
N LYS A 377 -8.50 13.55 -9.04
CA LYS A 377 -9.67 14.38 -9.30
C LYS A 377 -9.61 15.72 -8.57
N LEU A 378 -8.99 15.75 -7.38
CA LEU A 378 -8.74 17.00 -6.66
C LEU A 378 -7.74 17.87 -7.40
N ALA A 379 -6.62 17.31 -7.88
CA ALA A 379 -5.64 18.01 -8.68
C ALA A 379 -6.25 18.53 -9.99
N LEU A 380 -7.07 17.73 -10.69
CA LEU A 380 -7.76 18.15 -11.91
C LEU A 380 -8.77 19.27 -11.65
N ALA A 381 -9.57 19.18 -10.56
CA ALA A 381 -10.50 20.25 -10.20
C ALA A 381 -9.77 21.57 -9.90
N GLU A 382 -8.58 21.47 -9.31
CA GLU A 382 -7.73 22.62 -9.08
C GLU A 382 -7.18 23.20 -10.41
N ILE A 383 -6.71 22.34 -11.33
CA ILE A 383 -6.28 22.75 -12.68
C ILE A 383 -7.43 23.39 -13.46
N ASP A 384 -8.64 22.82 -13.42
CA ASP A 384 -9.85 23.37 -14.04
C ASP A 384 -10.15 24.78 -13.46
N SER A 385 -10.10 24.94 -12.14
CA SER A 385 -10.29 26.23 -11.48
C SER A 385 -9.23 27.25 -11.87
N ILE A 386 -7.97 26.83 -11.99
CA ILE A 386 -6.88 27.69 -12.46
C ILE A 386 -7.13 28.11 -13.91
N SER A 387 -7.45 27.15 -14.78
CA SER A 387 -7.69 27.38 -16.20
C SER A 387 -8.84 28.34 -16.44
N GLU A 388 -9.99 28.11 -15.77
CA GLU A 388 -11.18 28.96 -15.93
C GLU A 388 -10.93 30.40 -15.51
N ARG A 389 -10.16 30.63 -14.45
CA ARG A 389 -9.87 31.97 -13.92
C ARG A 389 -8.79 32.71 -14.69
N THR A 390 -7.96 32.03 -15.47
CA THR A 390 -6.79 32.65 -16.14
C THR A 390 -6.91 32.73 -17.65
N VAL A 391 -7.38 31.66 -18.31
CA VAL A 391 -7.42 31.55 -19.77
C VAL A 391 -8.81 31.17 -20.32
N GLY A 392 -9.73 30.81 -19.42
CA GLY A 392 -11.07 30.36 -19.74
C GLY A 392 -11.13 28.92 -20.25
N GLY A 393 -12.16 28.16 -19.77
CA GLY A 393 -12.31 26.74 -20.10
C GLY A 393 -11.10 25.91 -19.73
N ARG A 394 -10.76 24.87 -20.51
CA ARG A 394 -9.59 23.99 -20.30
C ARG A 394 -8.40 24.34 -21.21
N ASN A 395 -8.18 25.61 -21.45
CA ASN A 395 -7.14 26.08 -22.39
C ASN A 395 -5.76 26.25 -21.76
N ILE A 396 -5.60 26.05 -20.47
CA ILE A 396 -4.30 26.15 -19.80
C ILE A 396 -3.31 25.10 -20.34
N VAL A 397 -2.06 25.46 -20.44
CA VAL A 397 -0.98 24.52 -20.78
C VAL A 397 -0.64 23.70 -19.54
N VAL A 398 -0.80 22.38 -19.62
CA VAL A 398 -0.39 21.44 -18.57
C VAL A 398 0.69 20.53 -19.14
N ALA A 399 1.89 20.56 -18.56
CA ALA A 399 2.95 19.63 -18.93
C ALA A 399 2.96 18.43 -17.98
N TYR A 400 3.10 17.20 -18.50
CA TYR A 400 3.12 15.98 -17.69
C TYR A 400 4.10 14.95 -18.22
N ASP A 401 4.62 14.10 -17.33
CA ASP A 401 5.67 13.12 -17.61
C ASP A 401 5.13 11.71 -17.89
N ASP A 402 6.05 10.74 -18.13
CA ASP A 402 5.72 9.34 -18.36
C ASP A 402 5.26 8.64 -17.08
N GLU A 403 5.79 8.96 -15.91
CA GLU A 403 5.43 8.34 -14.64
C GLU A 403 4.00 8.69 -14.21
N SER A 404 3.55 9.92 -14.47
CA SER A 404 2.19 10.37 -14.21
C SER A 404 1.22 10.05 -15.36
N SER A 405 1.73 9.62 -16.53
CA SER A 405 0.94 9.38 -17.75
C SER A 405 -0.23 8.44 -17.52
N TRP A 406 -0.07 7.47 -16.63
CA TRP A 406 -1.18 6.67 -16.10
C TRP A 406 -1.57 7.19 -14.72
N PRO A 407 -2.80 7.79 -14.54
CA PRO A 407 -3.90 7.91 -15.54
C PRO A 407 -3.99 9.30 -16.22
N MET A 408 -2.99 10.19 -16.10
CA MET A 408 -3.09 11.57 -16.58
C MET A 408 -3.37 11.67 -18.08
N SER A 409 -2.81 10.79 -18.92
CA SER A 409 -3.06 10.81 -20.37
C SER A 409 -4.56 10.71 -20.71
N TRP A 410 -5.34 9.97 -19.89
CA TRP A 410 -6.78 9.89 -20.08
C TRP A 410 -7.49 11.22 -19.81
N TYR A 411 -7.09 11.94 -18.75
CA TYR A 411 -7.70 13.21 -18.37
C TYR A 411 -7.18 14.39 -19.22
N MET A 412 -5.91 14.37 -19.60
CA MET A 412 -5.30 15.43 -20.41
C MET A 412 -5.82 15.48 -21.84
N ARG A 413 -6.53 14.46 -22.35
CA ARG A 413 -7.24 14.53 -23.63
C ARG A 413 -8.28 15.67 -23.71
N GLU A 414 -8.77 16.13 -22.57
CA GLU A 414 -9.73 17.23 -22.47
C GLU A 414 -9.07 18.62 -22.40
N TYR A 415 -7.74 18.65 -22.34
CA TYR A 415 -6.93 19.88 -22.33
C TYR A 415 -6.21 20.02 -23.67
N PRO A 416 -6.69 20.90 -24.59
CA PRO A 416 -6.14 20.97 -25.94
C PRO A 416 -4.67 21.37 -26.00
N ASN A 417 -4.17 22.05 -24.96
CA ASN A 417 -2.80 22.53 -24.87
C ASN A 417 -1.93 21.67 -23.94
N ALA A 418 -2.37 20.44 -23.59
CA ALA A 418 -1.54 19.56 -22.77
C ALA A 418 -0.27 19.14 -23.50
N LYS A 419 0.87 19.09 -22.77
CA LYS A 419 2.19 18.75 -23.29
C LYS A 419 2.74 17.53 -22.57
N TYR A 420 2.89 16.42 -23.28
CA TYR A 420 3.59 15.25 -22.77
C TYR A 420 5.10 15.40 -23.01
N TYR A 421 5.92 15.40 -21.96
CA TYR A 421 7.37 15.54 -22.09
C TYR A 421 8.16 14.25 -21.79
N GLY A 422 7.50 13.17 -21.35
CA GLY A 422 8.14 11.89 -21.07
C GLY A 422 9.20 12.00 -19.96
N GLN A 423 10.37 11.39 -20.19
CA GLN A 423 11.49 11.38 -19.22
C GLN A 423 12.46 12.57 -19.39
N ASN A 424 12.26 13.39 -20.41
CA ASN A 424 13.21 14.43 -20.80
C ASN A 424 12.53 15.81 -20.73
N PRO A 425 12.64 16.52 -19.59
CA PRO A 425 12.13 17.88 -19.48
C PRO A 425 12.84 18.80 -20.49
N SER A 426 12.06 19.58 -21.23
CA SER A 426 12.56 20.58 -22.17
C SER A 426 12.25 22.00 -21.64
N SER A 427 12.97 23.01 -22.10
CA SER A 427 12.72 24.41 -21.75
C SER A 427 11.27 24.82 -22.06
N ASP A 428 10.70 24.32 -23.16
CA ASP A 428 9.31 24.59 -23.55
C ASP A 428 8.30 23.95 -22.60
N SER A 429 8.50 22.67 -22.20
CA SER A 429 7.63 22.00 -21.24
C SER A 429 7.74 22.56 -19.82
N MET A 430 8.94 22.97 -19.41
CA MET A 430 9.22 23.54 -18.10
C MET A 430 8.80 25.00 -17.95
N SER A 431 8.38 25.67 -19.03
CA SER A 431 7.74 27.00 -18.99
C SER A 431 6.21 26.94 -18.83
N ALA A 432 5.61 25.75 -18.82
CA ALA A 432 4.16 25.58 -18.72
C ALA A 432 3.62 26.15 -17.41
N PRO A 433 2.42 26.76 -17.40
CA PRO A 433 1.78 27.28 -16.17
C PRO A 433 1.57 26.23 -15.10
N VAL A 434 1.30 24.98 -15.50
CA VAL A 434 1.13 23.82 -14.60
C VAL A 434 2.03 22.68 -15.11
N ILE A 435 2.80 22.11 -14.20
CA ILE A 435 3.69 20.98 -14.48
C ILE A 435 3.36 19.85 -13.50
N ILE A 436 3.12 18.65 -14.04
CA ILE A 436 2.88 17.41 -13.29
C ILE A 436 4.11 16.53 -13.46
N VAL A 437 4.62 16.01 -12.36
CA VAL A 437 5.82 15.18 -12.36
C VAL A 437 5.68 14.02 -11.39
N GLY A 438 6.03 12.83 -11.85
CA GLY A 438 6.07 11.61 -11.03
C GLY A 438 7.44 11.37 -10.38
N PRO A 439 7.54 10.42 -9.43
CA PRO A 439 8.69 10.32 -8.51
C PRO A 439 10.03 10.04 -9.20
N LYS A 440 10.06 9.30 -10.29
CA LYS A 440 11.35 9.01 -10.99
C LYS A 440 11.94 10.20 -11.73
N ASN A 441 11.13 11.25 -11.96
CA ASN A 441 11.56 12.43 -12.69
C ASN A 441 11.73 13.68 -11.79
N TYR A 442 11.51 13.57 -10.47
CA TYR A 442 11.66 14.70 -9.54
C TYR A 442 13.03 15.37 -9.68
N GLU A 443 14.11 14.62 -9.61
CA GLU A 443 15.48 15.17 -9.70
C GLU A 443 15.75 15.91 -11.01
N LYS A 444 15.09 15.50 -12.10
CA LYS A 444 15.26 16.15 -13.41
C LYS A 444 14.44 17.44 -13.55
N VAL A 445 13.29 17.51 -12.89
CA VAL A 445 12.33 18.64 -13.02
C VAL A 445 12.55 19.71 -11.95
N HIS A 446 12.89 19.33 -10.72
CA HIS A 446 13.08 20.25 -9.60
C HIS A 446 13.98 21.44 -9.92
N PRO A 447 15.13 21.30 -10.62
CA PRO A 447 15.99 22.44 -10.97
C PRO A 447 15.30 23.54 -11.75
N TYR A 448 14.27 23.20 -12.52
CA TYR A 448 13.53 24.16 -13.34
C TYR A 448 12.38 24.84 -12.59
N VAL A 449 11.76 24.14 -11.64
CA VAL A 449 10.48 24.58 -11.06
C VAL A 449 10.59 25.14 -9.64
N VAL A 450 11.58 24.73 -8.88
CA VAL A 450 11.65 24.98 -7.42
C VAL A 450 11.61 26.49 -7.07
N ARG A 451 12.14 27.35 -7.93
CA ARG A 451 12.19 28.81 -7.70
C ARG A 451 10.94 29.57 -8.13
N ASP A 452 10.34 29.14 -9.26
CA ASP A 452 9.30 29.91 -9.96
C ASP A 452 7.91 29.34 -9.82
N TYR A 453 7.78 28.19 -9.15
CA TYR A 453 6.52 27.46 -8.98
C TYR A 453 6.21 27.23 -7.49
N VAL A 454 4.96 26.96 -7.23
CA VAL A 454 4.44 26.49 -5.93
C VAL A 454 4.11 25.01 -6.06
N LYS A 455 4.64 24.18 -5.17
CA LYS A 455 4.45 22.74 -5.15
C LYS A 455 3.20 22.33 -4.38
N ARG A 456 2.46 21.38 -4.92
CA ARG A 456 1.48 20.56 -4.21
C ARG A 456 1.71 19.10 -4.52
N THR A 457 1.60 18.25 -3.50
CA THR A 457 1.80 16.79 -3.63
C THR A 457 0.47 16.10 -3.52
N TYR A 458 0.22 15.17 -4.44
CA TYR A 458 -0.99 14.36 -4.52
C TYR A 458 -0.62 12.90 -4.67
N ARG A 459 -1.50 11.99 -4.20
CA ARG A 459 -1.35 10.56 -4.46
C ARG A 459 -1.77 10.26 -5.89
N LEU A 460 -0.92 9.52 -6.60
CA LEU A 460 -1.16 9.11 -7.98
C LEU A 460 -1.91 7.77 -8.02
N ILE A 461 -1.28 6.76 -7.47
CA ILE A 461 -1.76 5.38 -7.45
C ILE A 461 -1.55 4.83 -6.05
N TRP A 462 -2.42 3.97 -5.60
CA TRP A 462 -2.24 3.24 -4.35
C TRP A 462 -2.70 1.79 -4.43
N TRP A 463 -2.21 0.98 -3.49
CA TRP A 463 -2.48 -0.44 -3.37
C TRP A 463 -3.04 -0.75 -1.99
N PRO A 464 -3.81 -1.86 -1.87
CA PRO A 464 -4.23 -2.35 -0.57
C PRO A 464 -3.03 -2.77 0.29
N ASP A 465 -3.29 -2.95 1.58
CA ASP A 465 -2.32 -3.50 2.51
C ASP A 465 -1.90 -4.92 2.07
N MET A 466 -0.60 -5.19 2.09
CA MET A 466 -0.01 -6.46 1.62
C MET A 466 0.40 -7.40 2.75
N THR A 467 -0.09 -7.18 3.97
CA THR A 467 0.24 -8.01 5.15
C THR A 467 -0.21 -9.47 5.04
N TYR A 468 -1.05 -9.81 4.05
CA TYR A 468 -1.42 -11.19 3.74
C TYR A 468 -0.40 -11.95 2.89
N PHE A 469 0.66 -11.30 2.40
CA PHE A 469 1.76 -11.97 1.69
C PHE A 469 2.53 -12.88 2.66
N ASN A 470 3.01 -14.02 2.15
CA ASN A 470 3.84 -14.97 2.90
C ASN A 470 3.23 -15.53 4.21
N LEU A 471 1.89 -15.58 4.31
CA LEU A 471 1.23 -16.16 5.49
C LEU A 471 1.57 -17.64 5.60
N THR A 472 2.09 -18.01 6.77
CA THR A 472 2.28 -19.41 7.18
C THR A 472 1.06 -19.92 7.93
N TRP A 473 0.94 -21.25 8.08
CA TRP A 473 -0.10 -21.84 8.95
C TRP A 473 0.02 -21.36 10.40
N GLY A 474 1.25 -21.09 10.87
CA GLY A 474 1.50 -20.51 12.20
C GLY A 474 0.90 -19.12 12.34
N ASP A 475 1.08 -18.26 11.31
CA ASP A 475 0.51 -16.92 11.31
C ASP A 475 -1.03 -16.94 11.31
N ILE A 476 -1.62 -17.83 10.52
CA ILE A 476 -3.09 -18.01 10.48
C ILE A 476 -3.58 -18.42 11.87
N TRP A 477 -2.90 -19.38 12.51
CA TRP A 477 -3.26 -19.82 13.84
C TRP A 477 -3.12 -18.72 14.88
N GLN A 478 -2.01 -17.97 14.86
CA GLN A 478 -1.79 -16.82 15.73
C GLN A 478 -2.85 -15.72 15.53
N ASN A 479 -3.26 -15.47 14.30
CA ASN A 479 -4.32 -14.50 14.00
C ASN A 479 -5.69 -14.89 14.60
N ILE A 480 -5.90 -16.18 14.89
CA ILE A 480 -7.12 -16.70 15.52
C ILE A 480 -7.04 -16.65 17.05
N ILE A 481 -5.91 -17.07 17.63
CA ILE A 481 -5.80 -17.25 19.09
C ILE A 481 -5.38 -15.98 19.82
N ASP A 482 -4.53 -15.14 19.21
CA ASP A 482 -4.05 -13.88 19.82
C ASP A 482 -5.18 -12.84 19.84
N PRO A 483 -5.57 -12.34 21.01
CA PRO A 483 -6.68 -11.37 21.12
C PRO A 483 -6.40 -10.05 20.38
N VAL A 484 -5.16 -9.56 20.38
CA VAL A 484 -4.79 -8.29 19.73
C VAL A 484 -4.83 -8.44 18.21
N LYS A 485 -4.23 -9.53 17.67
CA LYS A 485 -4.28 -9.84 16.24
C LYS A 485 -5.71 -10.09 15.76
N ARG A 486 -6.52 -10.79 16.56
CA ARG A 486 -7.94 -11.02 16.28
C ARG A 486 -8.74 -9.73 16.25
N GLN A 487 -8.51 -8.81 17.20
CA GLN A 487 -9.15 -7.49 17.21
C GLN A 487 -8.74 -6.68 15.97
N ARG A 488 -7.44 -6.62 15.63
CA ARG A 488 -6.94 -5.95 14.42
C ARG A 488 -7.64 -6.49 13.17
N ASN A 489 -7.69 -7.81 13.00
CA ASN A 489 -8.31 -8.45 11.84
C ASN A 489 -9.81 -8.18 11.76
N TRP A 490 -10.49 -8.12 12.93
CA TRP A 490 -11.89 -7.71 12.98
C TRP A 490 -12.10 -6.26 12.57
N GLU A 491 -11.25 -5.34 13.03
CA GLU A 491 -11.30 -3.94 12.62
C GLU A 491 -11.07 -3.79 11.10
N ILE A 492 -10.15 -4.54 10.52
CA ILE A 492 -9.94 -4.60 9.07
C ILE A 492 -11.18 -5.16 8.37
N PHE A 493 -11.67 -6.32 8.79
CA PHE A 493 -12.82 -6.96 8.16
C PHE A 493 -14.08 -6.11 8.24
N PHE A 494 -14.40 -5.60 9.43
CA PHE A 494 -15.69 -4.96 9.68
C PHE A 494 -15.69 -3.46 9.40
N TYR A 495 -14.58 -2.75 9.75
CA TYR A 495 -14.51 -1.29 9.66
C TYR A 495 -13.57 -0.79 8.56
N ARG A 496 -12.72 -1.64 7.98
CA ARG A 496 -11.61 -1.26 7.07
C ARG A 496 -10.64 -0.29 7.75
N ARG A 497 -10.40 -0.49 9.05
CA ARG A 497 -9.44 0.26 9.85
C ARG A 497 -8.16 -0.55 10.00
N TYR A 498 -7.05 0.09 9.70
CA TYR A 498 -5.73 -0.52 9.74
C TYR A 498 -4.95 0.09 10.88
N ARG A 499 -4.45 -0.74 11.78
CA ARG A 499 -3.62 -0.38 12.92
C ARG A 499 -2.42 -1.31 13.00
N ASP A 500 -1.24 -0.75 13.30
CA ASP A 500 -0.07 -1.55 13.59
C ASP A 500 -0.11 -2.06 15.03
N ILE A 501 0.52 -3.20 15.26
CA ILE A 501 0.75 -3.69 16.62
C ILE A 501 2.04 -3.03 17.09
N THR A 502 1.98 -2.27 18.16
CA THR A 502 3.11 -1.57 18.78
C THR A 502 4.06 -2.53 19.48
N ALA A 503 5.27 -2.08 19.82
CA ALA A 503 6.28 -2.92 20.46
C ALA A 503 5.84 -3.48 21.84
N ASP A 504 4.90 -2.79 22.52
CA ASP A 504 4.29 -3.24 23.78
C ASP A 504 3.15 -4.26 23.57
N GLY A 505 2.89 -4.67 22.31
CA GLY A 505 1.87 -5.66 21.98
C GLY A 505 0.45 -5.13 21.95
N THR A 506 0.23 -3.81 21.98
CA THR A 506 -1.11 -3.20 21.89
C THR A 506 -1.41 -2.70 20.47
N LEU A 507 -2.66 -2.34 20.19
CA LEU A 507 -3.03 -1.70 18.92
C LEU A 507 -2.69 -0.21 18.95
N GLY A 508 -1.86 0.21 18.01
CA GLY A 508 -1.49 1.59 17.79
C GLY A 508 -2.64 2.46 17.25
N LYS A 509 -2.32 3.68 16.85
CA LYS A 509 -3.26 4.58 16.18
C LYS A 509 -3.70 4.02 14.83
N GLU A 510 -4.87 4.42 14.35
CA GLU A 510 -5.33 4.12 12.98
C GLU A 510 -4.37 4.75 11.97
N ARG A 511 -4.00 4.01 10.92
CA ARG A 511 -3.15 4.53 9.86
C ARG A 511 -3.83 5.67 9.12
N ASP A 512 -3.12 6.78 8.97
CA ASP A 512 -3.59 7.91 8.19
C ASP A 512 -3.56 7.55 6.68
N LEU A 513 -4.68 7.78 6.01
CA LEU A 513 -4.76 7.59 4.55
C LEU A 513 -3.82 8.53 3.78
N ALA A 514 -3.52 9.70 4.32
CA ALA A 514 -2.56 10.62 3.74
C ALA A 514 -1.12 10.07 3.76
N GLN A 515 -0.84 9.15 4.70
CA GLN A 515 0.46 8.49 4.85
C GLN A 515 0.39 6.99 4.54
N TRP A 516 -0.56 6.58 3.69
CA TRP A 516 -0.71 5.17 3.31
C TRP A 516 0.59 4.61 2.74
N PRO A 517 1.13 3.48 3.27
CA PRO A 517 2.48 3.01 2.94
C PRO A 517 2.62 2.53 1.49
N HIS A 518 1.54 2.03 0.90
CA HIS A 518 1.53 1.48 -0.45
C HIS A 518 0.92 2.47 -1.44
N ARG A 519 1.66 3.57 -1.71
CA ARG A 519 1.24 4.62 -2.64
C ARG A 519 2.41 5.12 -3.49
N HIS A 520 2.09 5.62 -4.67
CA HIS A 520 2.94 6.53 -5.42
C HIS A 520 2.31 7.92 -5.40
N GLU A 521 3.13 8.94 -5.30
CA GLU A 521 2.73 10.33 -5.29
C GLU A 521 3.21 11.02 -6.57
N PHE A 522 2.58 12.12 -6.92
CA PHE A 522 3.06 13.04 -7.94
C PHE A 522 3.06 14.47 -7.40
N GLU A 523 3.91 15.30 -7.94
CA GLU A 523 3.94 16.73 -7.63
C GLU A 523 3.27 17.51 -8.75
N MET A 524 2.39 18.42 -8.38
CA MET A 524 1.83 19.45 -9.25
C MET A 524 2.48 20.77 -8.89
N TRP A 525 3.16 21.34 -9.86
CA TRP A 525 3.84 22.62 -9.77
C TRP A 525 3.04 23.67 -10.53
N VAL A 526 2.57 24.69 -9.83
CA VAL A 526 1.83 25.83 -10.41
C VAL A 526 2.69 27.06 -10.35
N ARG A 527 2.83 27.73 -11.49
CA ARG A 527 3.67 28.94 -11.60
C ARG A 527 3.21 30.01 -10.60
N ARG A 528 4.15 30.64 -9.89
CA ARG A 528 3.87 31.55 -8.75
C ARG A 528 2.95 32.70 -9.11
N ASP A 529 3.07 33.25 -10.33
CA ASP A 529 2.22 34.35 -10.80
C ASP A 529 0.74 33.94 -10.85
N LEU A 530 0.45 32.70 -11.24
CA LEU A 530 -0.90 32.18 -11.28
C LEU A 530 -1.39 31.74 -9.88
N ALA A 531 -0.51 31.10 -9.11
CA ALA A 531 -0.80 30.71 -7.76
C ALA A 531 -1.20 31.91 -6.87
N ALA A 532 -0.54 33.03 -7.03
CA ALA A 532 -0.84 34.28 -6.34
C ALA A 532 -2.22 34.87 -6.71
N GLN A 533 -2.66 34.70 -7.95
CA GLN A 533 -3.95 35.22 -8.42
C GLN A 533 -5.15 34.36 -7.93
N ILE A 534 -4.93 33.10 -7.66
CA ILE A 534 -5.99 32.11 -7.49
C ILE A 534 -6.14 31.68 -6.04
N TRP A 535 -5.04 31.45 -5.37
CA TRP A 535 -5.04 31.12 -3.96
C TRP A 535 -4.81 32.40 -3.19
N ASP A 536 -5.74 32.76 -2.33
CA ASP A 536 -5.59 33.86 -1.39
C ASP A 536 -4.55 33.50 -0.32
N LEU A 537 -3.29 33.38 -0.74
CA LEU A 537 -2.15 33.06 0.11
C LEU A 537 -1.60 34.31 0.80
N GLY A 538 -2.33 35.47 0.70
CA GLY A 538 -1.85 36.76 1.18
C GLY A 538 -0.67 37.32 0.35
N VAL A 539 -0.47 36.81 -0.87
CA VAL A 539 0.61 37.21 -1.79
C VAL A 539 0.01 38.08 -2.86
N ALA A 540 0.47 39.32 -2.95
CA ALA A 540 0.03 40.26 -3.97
C ALA A 540 0.29 39.76 -5.42
N PRO A 541 -0.54 40.14 -6.42
CA PRO A 541 -0.32 39.79 -7.82
C PRO A 541 1.01 40.34 -8.35
N VAL A 542 1.65 39.56 -9.16
CA VAL A 542 3.03 39.54 -9.54
C VAL A 542 3.51 40.71 -10.39
N THR A 543 4.17 41.55 -9.77
CA THR A 543 5.62 41.75 -10.05
C THR A 543 6.37 40.82 -9.11
N ALA A 544 7.55 40.28 -9.42
CA ALA A 544 8.29 39.29 -8.57
C ALA A 544 7.96 39.38 -7.08
N PRO A 545 7.83 38.25 -6.32
CA PRO A 545 7.28 38.25 -4.96
C PRO A 545 7.92 39.36 -4.15
N THR A 546 7.14 40.43 -3.89
CA THR A 546 7.64 41.64 -3.21
C THR A 546 7.62 41.47 -1.70
N THR A 547 7.09 40.36 -1.20
CA THR A 547 7.02 40.02 0.24
C THR A 547 7.24 38.50 0.47
N GLY A 548 7.87 38.15 1.58
CA GLY A 548 8.17 36.80 1.98
C GLY A 548 9.63 36.40 1.82
N LEU A 549 10.05 35.31 2.49
CA LEU A 549 11.44 34.85 2.54
C LEU A 549 12.06 34.61 1.13
N GLU A 550 11.28 34.03 0.20
CA GLU A 550 11.76 33.75 -1.15
C GLU A 550 12.04 35.02 -1.95
N ALA A 551 11.21 36.04 -1.78
CA ALA A 551 11.44 37.34 -2.40
C ALA A 551 12.70 38.01 -1.84
N GLN A 552 12.84 37.96 -0.53
CA GLN A 552 14.04 38.48 0.15
C GLN A 552 15.29 37.71 -0.27
N ALA A 553 15.18 36.37 -0.39
CA ALA A 553 16.28 35.51 -0.83
C ALA A 553 16.76 35.87 -2.25
N ARG A 554 15.82 36.12 -3.17
CA ARG A 554 16.16 36.58 -4.55
C ARG A 554 16.72 37.98 -4.58
N ALA A 555 16.14 38.91 -3.80
CA ALA A 555 16.62 40.29 -3.74
C ALA A 555 18.03 40.36 -3.14
N ASN A 556 18.36 39.47 -2.23
CA ASN A 556 19.63 39.39 -1.52
C ASN A 556 20.51 38.22 -2.01
N GLU A 557 20.28 37.72 -3.24
CA GLU A 557 21.10 36.66 -3.83
C GLU A 557 22.50 37.20 -4.19
N VAL A 558 23.51 36.48 -3.73
CA VAL A 558 24.92 36.79 -4.03
C VAL A 558 25.55 35.62 -4.77
N ASP A 559 26.32 35.90 -5.81
CA ASP A 559 27.06 34.86 -6.54
C ASP A 559 28.40 34.60 -5.83
N LEU A 560 28.43 33.62 -4.96
CA LEU A 560 29.63 33.16 -4.28
C LEU A 560 30.18 31.90 -4.96
N THR A 561 31.46 31.93 -5.30
CA THR A 561 32.19 30.79 -5.80
C THR A 561 33.07 30.20 -4.69
N ALA A 562 33.10 28.88 -4.56
CA ALA A 562 33.96 28.23 -3.57
C ALA A 562 35.44 28.52 -3.80
N SER A 563 36.11 28.90 -2.73
CA SER A 563 37.56 29.13 -2.74
C SER A 563 38.36 27.83 -2.73
N ALA A 564 37.77 26.75 -2.18
CA ALA A 564 38.33 25.39 -2.18
C ALA A 564 37.23 24.33 -2.29
N ILE A 565 37.54 23.21 -2.91
CA ILE A 565 36.65 22.03 -3.03
C ILE A 565 37.45 20.80 -2.63
N TYR A 566 36.93 20.09 -1.63
CA TYR A 566 37.52 18.84 -1.10
C TYR A 566 36.72 17.67 -1.65
N ASN A 567 37.22 17.01 -2.70
CA ASN A 567 36.60 15.89 -3.38
C ASN A 567 37.61 14.80 -3.77
N GLY A 568 38.78 14.82 -3.16
CA GLY A 568 39.86 13.88 -3.44
C GLY A 568 39.60 12.44 -3.01
N ALA A 569 40.50 11.57 -3.42
CA ALA A 569 40.56 10.20 -2.91
C ALA A 569 41.34 10.19 -1.58
N TYR A 570 40.63 9.93 -0.49
CA TYR A 570 41.15 9.91 0.87
C TYR A 570 41.24 8.46 1.34
N ASN A 571 42.45 7.96 1.55
CA ASN A 571 42.70 6.55 1.88
C ASN A 571 42.08 5.60 0.84
N ASN A 572 42.41 5.83 -0.45
CA ASN A 572 41.96 5.07 -1.62
C ASN A 572 40.43 5.08 -1.93
N ALA A 573 39.66 5.91 -1.25
CA ALA A 573 38.23 6.10 -1.57
C ALA A 573 37.87 7.59 -1.58
N GLY A 574 37.06 8.01 -2.55
CA GLY A 574 36.44 9.33 -2.55
C GLY A 574 35.45 9.50 -1.39
N LEU A 575 35.02 10.72 -1.11
CA LEU A 575 33.89 10.97 -0.25
C LEU A 575 32.62 10.34 -0.85
N LEU A 576 31.75 9.84 0.02
CA LEU A 576 30.45 9.32 -0.39
C LEU A 576 29.39 9.89 0.56
N THR A 577 28.48 10.70 0.01
CA THR A 577 27.42 11.38 0.76
C THR A 577 27.90 12.01 2.09
N PRO A 578 28.88 12.94 2.08
CA PRO A 578 29.32 13.62 3.29
C PRO A 578 28.16 14.44 3.88
N ARG A 579 27.82 14.19 5.15
CA ARG A 579 26.66 14.81 5.82
C ARG A 579 27.01 15.98 6.71
N SER A 580 28.19 16.00 7.24
CA SER A 580 28.65 17.06 8.17
C SER A 580 30.14 17.30 8.03
N VAL A 581 30.54 18.47 8.43
CA VAL A 581 31.93 18.88 8.55
C VAL A 581 32.09 19.69 9.84
N ALA A 582 33.22 19.56 10.50
CA ALA A 582 33.64 20.42 11.62
C ALA A 582 35.06 20.92 11.41
N VAL A 583 35.42 22.01 12.09
CA VAL A 583 36.76 22.60 12.04
C VAL A 583 37.42 22.41 13.41
N GLY A 584 38.59 21.78 13.40
CA GLY A 584 39.41 21.57 14.58
C GLY A 584 40.21 22.83 15.00
N PRO A 585 40.84 22.82 16.21
CA PRO A 585 41.53 23.98 16.74
C PRO A 585 42.74 24.46 15.92
N ASN A 586 43.36 23.55 15.13
CA ASN A 586 44.47 23.91 14.23
C ASN A 586 43.99 24.12 12.77
N GLY A 587 42.70 24.26 12.58
CA GLY A 587 42.06 24.40 11.24
C GLY A 587 41.87 23.10 10.49
N GLU A 588 41.94 21.94 11.14
CA GLU A 588 41.64 20.64 10.54
C GLU A 588 40.16 20.59 10.03
N ARG A 589 39.91 19.96 8.87
CA ARG A 589 38.59 19.67 8.37
C ARG A 589 38.23 18.24 8.74
N VAL A 590 37.30 18.07 9.67
CA VAL A 590 36.80 16.76 10.11
C VAL A 590 35.46 16.50 9.43
N ILE A 591 35.40 15.50 8.56
CA ILE A 591 34.27 15.24 7.66
C ILE A 591 33.61 13.92 8.05
N ALA A 592 32.31 13.95 8.28
CA ALA A 592 31.50 12.74 8.39
C ALA A 592 31.20 12.23 6.97
N ASP A 593 32.01 11.25 6.53
CA ASP A 593 31.90 10.56 5.23
C ASP A 593 30.89 9.41 5.37
N SER A 594 29.62 9.79 5.46
CA SER A 594 28.52 8.96 5.98
C SER A 594 28.28 7.71 5.15
N GLY A 595 28.31 7.82 3.83
CA GLY A 595 28.10 6.68 2.93
C GLY A 595 29.26 5.67 2.96
N ASN A 596 30.47 6.10 3.40
CA ASN A 596 31.61 5.22 3.61
C ASN A 596 31.73 4.78 5.10
N HIS A 597 30.80 5.17 5.98
CA HIS A 597 30.79 4.82 7.41
C HIS A 597 32.09 5.16 8.13
N ARG A 598 32.69 6.31 7.81
CA ARG A 598 33.99 6.74 8.34
C ARG A 598 34.04 8.25 8.60
N ILE A 599 35.07 8.66 9.35
CA ILE A 599 35.46 10.05 9.49
C ILE A 599 36.74 10.27 8.70
N VAL A 600 36.79 11.36 7.92
CA VAL A 600 37.98 11.82 7.17
C VAL A 600 38.48 13.11 7.79
N VAL A 601 39.78 13.19 8.05
CA VAL A 601 40.45 14.39 8.61
C VAL A 601 41.46 14.90 7.60
N LEU A 602 41.29 16.18 7.23
CA LEU A 602 42.23 16.92 6.39
C LEU A 602 42.92 18.03 7.22
N ASP A 603 44.06 18.47 6.79
CA ASP A 603 44.68 19.67 7.36
C ASP A 603 43.98 20.99 6.90
N ALA A 604 44.43 22.13 7.42
CA ALA A 604 43.87 23.43 7.06
C ALA A 604 43.99 23.76 5.55
N SER A 605 44.94 23.13 4.85
CA SER A 605 45.12 23.28 3.39
C SER A 605 44.34 22.25 2.57
N GLY A 606 43.63 21.33 3.20
CA GLY A 606 42.85 20.27 2.55
C GLY A 606 43.62 18.98 2.24
N ASN A 607 44.87 18.84 2.71
CA ASN A 607 45.63 17.63 2.51
C ASN A 607 45.12 16.53 3.49
N PHE A 608 45.07 15.29 3.00
CA PHE A 608 44.69 14.14 3.81
C PHE A 608 45.64 13.90 4.96
N LEU A 609 45.10 13.82 6.17
CA LEU A 609 45.86 13.46 7.37
C LEU A 609 45.58 12.01 7.75
N ARG A 610 44.30 11.64 7.92
CA ARG A 610 43.88 10.30 8.37
C ARG A 610 42.38 10.06 8.09
N SER A 611 41.99 8.82 8.21
CA SER A 611 40.59 8.42 8.31
C SER A 611 40.44 7.26 9.28
N PHE A 612 39.30 7.17 9.93
CA PHE A 612 38.97 6.09 10.87
C PHE A 612 37.48 5.76 10.82
N GLY A 613 37.11 4.58 11.28
CA GLY A 613 35.77 4.03 11.21
C GLY A 613 35.58 3.05 10.08
N SER A 614 34.57 2.21 10.21
CA SER A 614 34.08 1.27 9.23
C SER A 614 32.63 0.91 9.56
N TYR A 615 31.95 0.22 8.67
CA TYR A 615 30.54 -0.16 8.88
C TYR A 615 30.34 -1.10 10.06
N CYS A 616 29.37 -0.81 10.92
CA CYS A 616 28.84 -1.69 11.95
C CYS A 616 27.40 -1.30 12.29
N LYS A 617 26.49 -2.24 12.13
CA LYS A 617 25.10 -2.13 12.57
C LYS A 617 24.92 -2.93 13.85
N LEU A 618 24.74 -2.25 14.99
CA LEU A 618 24.67 -2.89 16.31
C LEU A 618 23.43 -3.77 16.52
N ASP A 619 22.31 -3.46 15.86
CA ASP A 619 21.04 -4.17 16.03
C ASP A 619 21.13 -5.68 15.69
N ASP A 620 21.86 -6.01 14.62
CA ASP A 620 22.07 -7.38 14.16
C ASP A 620 23.55 -7.78 14.10
N SER A 621 24.45 -6.93 14.62
CA SER A 621 25.91 -7.09 14.62
C SER A 621 26.55 -7.21 13.22
N THR A 622 25.86 -6.81 12.16
CA THR A 622 26.39 -6.86 10.79
C THR A 622 27.59 -5.93 10.63
N GLY A 623 28.73 -6.48 10.19
CA GLY A 623 29.97 -5.74 9.97
C GLY A 623 30.70 -5.32 11.25
N CYS A 624 30.19 -5.64 12.42
CA CYS A 624 30.81 -5.26 13.70
C CYS A 624 31.99 -6.14 14.05
N THR A 625 33.04 -5.52 14.55
CA THR A 625 34.25 -6.17 15.08
C THR A 625 34.49 -5.79 16.53
N ASP A 626 35.15 -6.67 17.27
CA ASP A 626 35.67 -6.38 18.58
C ASP A 626 37.11 -5.86 18.41
N PRO A 627 37.39 -4.60 18.79
CA PRO A 627 38.69 -3.98 18.50
C PRO A 627 39.89 -4.61 19.24
N ASP A 628 39.68 -5.20 20.40
CA ASP A 628 40.74 -5.77 21.24
C ASP A 628 40.54 -7.27 21.61
N GLY A 629 39.44 -7.86 21.20
CA GLY A 629 39.12 -9.28 21.29
C GLY A 629 38.76 -9.82 22.67
N ALA A 630 38.95 -9.07 23.76
CA ALA A 630 38.60 -9.47 25.14
C ALA A 630 38.79 -8.35 26.20
N GLY A 631 39.08 -7.13 25.78
CA GLY A 631 39.47 -6.01 26.62
C GLY A 631 38.38 -5.06 27.02
N PRO A 632 38.69 -3.79 27.32
CA PRO A 632 37.72 -2.81 27.76
C PRO A 632 36.83 -2.26 26.63
N LEU A 633 37.17 -2.51 25.36
CA LEU A 633 36.40 -2.06 24.22
C LEU A 633 35.30 -3.08 23.87
N ALA A 634 34.14 -2.57 23.54
CA ALA A 634 33.01 -3.41 23.16
C ALA A 634 32.95 -3.61 21.62
N VAL A 635 32.24 -4.65 21.18
CA VAL A 635 31.97 -4.90 19.77
C VAL A 635 31.40 -3.65 19.09
N GLY A 636 31.99 -3.28 17.97
CA GLY A 636 31.56 -2.12 17.16
C GLY A 636 32.11 -0.77 17.68
N ASP A 637 32.95 -0.71 18.72
CA ASP A 637 33.58 0.54 19.13
C ASP A 637 34.56 1.03 18.06
N GLY A 638 34.48 2.33 17.74
CA GLY A 638 35.23 2.93 16.65
C GLY A 638 34.62 2.70 15.24
N GLN A 639 33.52 1.96 15.12
CA GLN A 639 32.79 1.72 13.88
C GLN A 639 31.47 2.51 13.85
N PHE A 640 30.84 2.70 12.67
CA PHE A 640 29.66 3.55 12.51
C PHE A 640 28.60 2.90 11.62
N ASN A 641 27.34 3.30 11.85
CA ASN A 641 26.26 3.10 10.92
C ASN A 641 25.74 4.47 10.45
N GLU A 642 26.28 4.96 9.32
CA GLU A 642 26.04 6.31 8.77
C GLU A 642 26.24 7.42 9.81
N PRO A 643 27.50 7.86 10.11
CA PRO A 643 27.75 8.99 10.99
C PRO A 643 27.24 10.29 10.32
N TRP A 644 26.31 11.01 10.97
CA TRP A 644 25.74 12.23 10.40
C TRP A 644 26.32 13.51 10.97
N GLY A 645 26.56 13.57 12.26
CA GLY A 645 27.08 14.76 12.90
C GLY A 645 28.52 14.55 13.39
N VAL A 646 29.29 15.61 13.28
CA VAL A 646 30.64 15.69 13.84
C VAL A 646 30.87 17.06 14.48
N ALA A 647 31.49 17.06 15.65
CA ALA A 647 31.96 18.27 16.34
C ALA A 647 33.35 18.05 16.93
N VAL A 648 34.14 19.11 17.11
CA VAL A 648 35.49 19.06 17.64
C VAL A 648 35.61 20.06 18.76
N ASP A 649 36.13 19.64 19.94
CA ASP A 649 36.36 20.53 21.06
C ASP A 649 37.72 21.27 20.98
N ALA A 650 37.96 22.16 21.92
CA ALA A 650 39.21 22.94 21.99
C ALA A 650 40.46 22.08 22.27
N ALA A 651 40.28 20.87 22.80
CA ALA A 651 41.37 19.89 23.01
C ALA A 651 41.64 19.02 21.77
N GLY A 652 40.84 19.17 20.72
CA GLY A 652 40.90 18.38 19.48
C GLY A 652 40.23 17.03 19.60
N GLN A 653 39.43 16.76 20.64
CA GLN A 653 38.59 15.54 20.67
C GLN A 653 37.48 15.65 19.67
N ILE A 654 37.21 14.52 18.93
CA ILE A 654 36.24 14.42 17.88
C ILE A 654 35.00 13.69 18.41
N TYR A 655 33.85 14.35 18.41
CA TYR A 655 32.54 13.78 18.76
C TYR A 655 31.78 13.44 17.52
N VAL A 656 31.24 12.21 17.45
CA VAL A 656 30.55 11.69 16.27
C VAL A 656 29.18 11.16 16.67
N SER A 657 28.12 11.64 16.01
CA SER A 657 26.80 11.00 16.09
C SER A 657 26.74 9.79 15.17
N ASP A 658 26.70 8.60 15.75
CA ASP A 658 26.54 7.30 15.10
C ASP A 658 25.03 7.02 14.98
N THR A 659 24.43 7.66 13.98
CA THR A 659 22.99 7.98 13.90
C THR A 659 22.11 6.76 14.01
N TRP A 660 22.36 5.72 13.20
CA TRP A 660 21.49 4.52 13.19
C TRP A 660 21.88 3.50 14.27
N ASN A 661 22.98 3.71 14.99
CA ASN A 661 23.31 2.96 16.20
C ASN A 661 22.84 3.68 17.47
N GLY A 662 22.28 4.90 17.38
CA GLY A 662 21.71 5.66 18.48
C GLY A 662 22.71 6.01 19.58
N ARG A 663 23.97 6.35 19.21
CA ARG A 663 25.01 6.66 20.18
C ARG A 663 25.90 7.82 19.75
N ILE A 664 26.59 8.41 20.71
CA ILE A 664 27.69 9.36 20.48
C ILE A 664 28.99 8.65 20.79
N GLN A 665 29.97 8.72 19.89
CA GLN A 665 31.31 8.20 20.08
C GLN A 665 32.33 9.34 20.11
N VAL A 666 33.33 9.25 20.96
CA VAL A 666 34.39 10.28 21.16
C VAL A 666 35.75 9.67 20.87
N PHE A 667 36.52 10.40 20.10
CA PHE A 667 37.86 10.03 19.67
C PHE A 667 38.85 11.11 20.04
N ASP A 668 40.12 10.73 20.24
CA ASP A 668 41.20 11.70 20.37
C ASP A 668 41.52 12.38 19.02
N ALA A 669 42.43 13.35 19.05
CA ALA A 669 42.87 14.06 17.86
C ALA A 669 43.48 13.13 16.79
N ASN A 670 43.91 11.92 17.13
CA ASN A 670 44.50 10.92 16.22
C ASN A 670 43.46 9.96 15.64
N GLY A 671 42.21 10.01 16.10
CA GLY A 671 41.13 9.10 15.72
C GLY A 671 41.09 7.81 16.53
N THR A 672 41.75 7.78 17.71
CA THR A 672 41.63 6.66 18.65
C THR A 672 40.37 6.79 19.47
N PHE A 673 39.59 5.70 19.55
CA PHE A 673 38.36 5.68 20.35
C PHE A 673 38.67 5.90 21.85
N LEU A 674 37.91 6.79 22.46
CA LEU A 674 38.06 7.13 23.88
C LEU A 674 36.87 6.63 24.72
N ARG A 675 35.66 6.93 24.30
CA ARG A 675 34.42 6.64 25.04
C ARG A 675 33.19 6.80 24.17
N LYS A 676 32.05 6.31 24.68
CA LYS A 676 30.73 6.44 24.04
C LYS A 676 29.65 6.56 25.09
N TRP A 677 28.47 7.07 24.67
CA TRP A 677 27.23 7.01 25.43
C TRP A 677 26.04 6.94 24.50
N GLY A 678 24.91 6.53 25.06
CA GLY A 678 23.65 6.36 24.30
C GLY A 678 23.43 4.96 23.74
N TYR A 679 22.17 4.69 23.45
CA TYR A 679 21.68 3.48 22.78
C TYR A 679 20.43 3.80 21.99
N PHE A 680 20.20 3.05 20.91
CA PHE A 680 19.07 3.29 20.02
C PHE A 680 17.73 2.97 20.69
N ASN A 681 16.93 4.00 21.00
CA ASN A 681 15.58 3.85 21.54
C ASN A 681 14.75 5.13 21.36
N THR A 682 13.42 5.00 21.42
CA THR A 682 12.50 6.12 21.33
C THR A 682 11.92 6.49 22.69
N THR A 683 11.71 7.79 22.91
CA THR A 683 10.93 8.34 24.03
C THR A 683 9.55 8.80 23.60
N ASN A 684 9.10 8.44 22.37
CA ASN A 684 7.82 8.85 21.78
C ASN A 684 7.61 10.38 21.71
N GLY A 685 8.70 11.16 21.62
CA GLY A 685 8.66 12.62 21.55
C GLY A 685 8.40 13.32 22.89
N GLU A 686 8.61 12.62 24.00
CA GLU A 686 8.62 13.19 25.32
C GLU A 686 10.05 13.26 25.88
N LEU A 687 10.27 14.08 26.91
CA LEU A 687 11.49 14.03 27.68
C LEU A 687 11.53 12.69 28.47
N GLY A 688 12.65 12.03 28.48
CA GLY A 688 12.76 10.69 29.10
C GLY A 688 14.20 10.34 29.36
N ASP A 689 14.55 9.04 29.27
CA ASP A 689 15.92 8.57 29.46
C ASP A 689 16.87 9.33 28.51
N PRO A 690 17.82 10.08 29.01
CA PRO A 690 18.74 10.88 28.20
C PRO A 690 19.68 10.05 27.33
N LEU A 691 19.91 8.79 27.70
CA LEU A 691 20.75 7.87 26.94
C LEU A 691 20.00 7.12 25.84
N ALA A 692 18.64 7.15 25.83
CA ALA A 692 17.83 6.64 24.74
C ALA A 692 17.86 7.64 23.57
N LEU A 693 18.67 7.39 22.54
CA LEU A 693 18.83 8.28 21.39
C LEU A 693 18.16 7.66 20.16
N PHE A 694 17.33 8.45 19.47
CA PHE A 694 16.64 8.00 18.27
C PHE A 694 17.08 8.80 17.04
N GLY A 695 18.09 8.31 16.35
CA GLY A 695 18.66 8.96 15.17
C GLY A 695 19.28 10.33 15.49
N PRO A 696 20.23 10.44 16.44
CA PRO A 696 20.92 11.70 16.74
C PRO A 696 21.67 12.18 15.49
N ARG A 697 21.52 13.47 15.15
CA ARG A 697 22.16 14.06 13.97
C ARG A 697 23.12 15.19 14.32
N GLY A 698 22.63 16.39 14.58
CA GLY A 698 23.46 17.55 14.83
C GLY A 698 24.22 17.49 16.13
N LEU A 699 25.49 17.91 16.11
CA LEU A 699 26.37 18.08 17.28
C LEU A 699 26.96 19.47 17.27
N ALA A 700 27.09 20.06 18.46
CA ALA A 700 27.86 21.27 18.67
C ALA A 700 28.55 21.25 20.05
N ILE A 701 29.62 22.01 20.20
CA ILE A 701 30.28 22.24 21.52
C ILE A 701 29.90 23.65 21.98
N ASP A 702 29.38 23.76 23.20
CA ASP A 702 29.03 25.09 23.76
C ASP A 702 30.29 25.80 24.31
N LEU A 703 30.12 27.04 24.75
CA LEU A 703 31.25 27.87 25.23
C LEU A 703 31.87 27.33 26.51
N ASP A 704 31.16 26.48 27.25
CA ASP A 704 31.65 25.80 28.47
C ASP A 704 32.28 24.45 28.15
N GLY A 705 32.35 24.04 26.87
CA GLY A 705 32.90 22.78 26.41
C GLY A 705 31.95 21.60 26.49
N ASN A 706 30.65 21.81 26.76
CA ASN A 706 29.65 20.74 26.81
C ASN A 706 29.19 20.38 25.42
N VAL A 707 28.68 19.13 25.27
CA VAL A 707 28.25 18.57 24.00
C VAL A 707 26.74 18.72 23.85
N LEU A 708 26.30 19.48 22.86
CA LEU A 708 24.88 19.58 22.47
C LEU A 708 24.57 18.52 21.40
N VAL A 709 23.49 17.80 21.59
CA VAL A 709 23.01 16.74 20.70
C VAL A 709 21.59 17.03 20.25
N ALA A 710 21.37 17.10 18.93
CA ALA A 710 20.04 17.09 18.35
C ALA A 710 19.55 15.63 18.23
N ASP A 711 18.76 15.19 19.21
CA ASP A 711 18.14 13.85 19.24
C ASP A 711 16.84 13.89 18.43
N THR A 712 17.03 13.78 17.11
CA THR A 712 16.06 14.14 16.06
C THR A 712 14.74 13.38 16.22
N GLY A 713 14.78 12.06 16.33
CA GLY A 713 13.56 11.23 16.41
C GLY A 713 12.83 11.34 17.75
N ASN A 714 13.55 11.70 18.84
CA ASN A 714 12.95 11.97 20.15
C ASN A 714 12.57 13.46 20.33
N LYS A 715 12.77 14.31 19.30
CA LYS A 715 12.28 15.69 19.25
C LYS A 715 12.82 16.56 20.41
N ARG A 716 14.10 16.42 20.74
CA ARG A 716 14.71 17.09 21.86
C ARG A 716 16.16 17.49 21.60
N ILE A 717 16.65 18.45 22.38
CA ILE A 717 18.06 18.81 22.47
C ILE A 717 18.59 18.40 23.85
N LEU A 718 19.73 17.71 23.84
CA LEU A 718 20.41 17.24 25.03
C LEU A 718 21.75 17.97 25.17
N ARG A 719 22.10 18.36 26.39
CA ARG A 719 23.40 18.89 26.76
C ARG A 719 24.10 17.89 27.67
N PHE A 720 25.21 17.37 27.23
CA PHE A 720 26.08 16.45 28.01
C PHE A 720 27.37 17.12 28.38
N SER A 721 27.98 16.71 29.51
CA SER A 721 29.37 17.00 29.81
C SER A 721 30.28 16.35 28.74
N PRO A 722 31.58 16.74 28.65
CA PRO A 722 32.54 16.05 27.80
C PRO A 722 32.69 14.56 28.12
N THR A 723 32.32 14.11 29.32
CA THR A 723 32.37 12.71 29.76
C THR A 723 31.10 11.92 29.45
N GLY A 724 30.03 12.57 28.93
CA GLY A 724 28.74 11.95 28.56
C GLY A 724 27.70 11.93 29.68
N GLU A 725 27.88 12.73 30.76
CA GLU A 725 26.88 12.89 31.80
C GLU A 725 25.86 13.96 31.39
N LEU A 726 24.54 13.67 31.53
CA LEU A 726 23.51 14.66 31.20
C LEU A 726 23.61 15.87 32.14
N ILE A 727 23.64 17.07 31.55
CA ILE A 727 23.53 18.33 32.25
C ILE A 727 22.09 18.87 32.16
N GLN A 728 21.54 18.87 30.97
CA GLN A 728 20.20 19.43 30.68
C GLN A 728 19.56 18.81 29.43
N GLN A 729 18.22 18.74 29.39
CA GLN A 729 17.49 18.42 28.19
C GLN A 729 16.29 19.39 28.06
N VAL A 730 15.95 19.73 26.80
CA VAL A 730 14.80 20.56 26.44
C VAL A 730 14.14 20.02 25.18
N GLY A 731 12.84 20.19 25.05
CA GLY A 731 12.09 19.80 23.88
C GLY A 731 10.84 19.00 24.18
N GLY A 732 10.65 17.91 23.46
CA GLY A 732 9.41 17.17 23.30
C GLY A 732 8.63 17.62 22.05
N GLY A 733 7.71 16.78 21.56
CA GLY A 733 6.95 17.06 20.35
C GLY A 733 6.05 18.28 20.47
N GLY A 734 6.05 19.17 19.47
CA GLY A 734 5.14 20.30 19.41
C GLY A 734 5.61 21.48 18.58
N VAL A 735 4.71 22.48 18.45
CA VAL A 735 4.91 23.67 17.62
C VAL A 735 5.22 24.95 18.40
N ILE A 736 5.07 24.94 19.72
CA ILE A 736 5.37 26.12 20.55
C ILE A 736 6.87 26.30 20.77
N GLY A 737 7.30 27.48 21.17
CA GLY A 737 8.71 27.77 21.50
C GLY A 737 9.28 26.78 22.52
N GLY A 738 10.47 26.25 22.26
CA GLY A 738 11.13 25.24 23.10
C GLY A 738 10.65 23.80 22.88
N ARG A 739 9.65 23.59 21.99
CA ARG A 739 9.24 22.26 21.48
C ARG A 739 9.65 22.07 20.02
N PHE A 740 9.86 20.82 19.58
CA PHE A 740 10.40 20.50 18.26
C PHE A 740 9.60 19.43 17.56
N GLU A 741 9.68 19.42 16.21
CA GLU A 741 9.10 18.34 15.39
C GLU A 741 10.12 17.64 14.47
N GLU A 742 11.28 17.70 14.57
CA GLU A 742 12.45 17.08 13.94
C GLU A 742 13.65 18.03 14.01
N PRO A 743 14.26 18.20 15.18
CA PRO A 743 15.47 18.98 15.30
C PRO A 743 16.62 18.23 14.62
N THR A 744 17.18 18.78 13.52
CA THR A 744 18.21 18.09 12.73
C THR A 744 19.61 18.65 12.95
N SER A 745 19.73 19.91 13.36
CA SER A 745 21.01 20.56 13.60
C SER A 745 20.95 21.49 14.80
N VAL A 746 22.07 21.65 15.46
CA VAL A 746 22.29 22.59 16.55
C VAL A 746 23.60 23.34 16.29
N ALA A 747 23.59 24.67 16.53
CA ALA A 747 24.78 25.52 16.39
C ALA A 747 24.84 26.49 17.56
N VAL A 748 26.04 26.87 17.97
CA VAL A 748 26.33 27.78 19.09
C VAL A 748 26.91 29.07 18.57
N SER A 749 26.39 30.19 19.00
CA SER A 749 26.95 31.52 18.72
C SER A 749 28.27 31.74 19.49
N PRO A 750 29.36 31.99 18.81
CA PRO A 750 30.62 32.31 19.48
C PRO A 750 30.61 33.71 20.16
N VAL A 751 29.58 34.53 19.91
CA VAL A 751 29.46 35.89 20.45
C VAL A 751 28.82 35.90 21.83
N ASP A 752 27.71 35.21 22.01
CA ASP A 752 26.85 35.28 23.21
C ASP A 752 26.45 33.93 23.78
N GLY A 753 26.93 32.82 23.19
CA GLY A 753 26.55 31.45 23.59
C GLY A 753 25.11 31.06 23.29
N SER A 754 24.35 31.88 22.54
CA SER A 754 23.01 31.51 22.08
C SER A 754 23.07 30.25 21.24
N ILE A 755 22.03 29.42 21.36
CA ILE A 755 21.93 28.12 20.69
C ILE A 755 20.83 28.19 19.64
N PHE A 756 21.17 27.82 18.42
CA PHE A 756 20.25 27.77 17.28
C PHE A 756 19.92 26.32 16.96
N VAL A 757 18.64 26.02 16.77
CA VAL A 757 18.14 24.67 16.46
C VAL A 757 17.35 24.70 15.15
N ALA A 758 17.71 23.84 14.20
CA ALA A 758 16.93 23.60 12.98
C ALA A 758 15.74 22.70 13.30
N ASP A 759 14.58 23.29 13.55
CA ASP A 759 13.30 22.62 13.85
C ASP A 759 12.56 22.37 12.52
N THR A 760 13.05 21.35 11.79
CA THR A 760 12.85 21.17 10.35
C THR A 760 11.39 20.99 9.97
N TRP A 761 10.65 20.13 10.66
CA TRP A 761 9.24 19.88 10.31
C TRP A 761 8.29 20.99 10.78
N ASN A 762 8.73 21.86 11.68
CA ASN A 762 8.06 23.11 12.01
C ASN A 762 8.47 24.26 11.07
N ARG A 763 9.37 24.02 10.12
CA ARG A 763 9.84 25.00 9.10
C ARG A 763 10.41 26.27 9.71
N ARG A 764 11.21 26.13 10.77
CA ARG A 764 11.79 27.27 11.51
C ARG A 764 13.16 26.93 12.07
N VAL A 765 13.94 27.95 12.32
CA VAL A 765 15.08 27.92 13.25
C VAL A 765 14.63 28.52 14.56
N GLN A 766 14.85 27.83 15.70
CA GLN A 766 14.64 28.40 17.02
C GLN A 766 15.96 28.91 17.60
N LYS A 767 15.95 30.15 18.13
CA LYS A 767 17.01 30.68 18.95
C LYS A 767 16.69 30.44 20.43
N LEU A 768 17.59 29.76 21.13
CA LEU A 768 17.55 29.55 22.58
C LEU A 768 18.67 30.32 23.24
N GLY A 769 18.48 30.70 24.50
CA GLY A 769 19.57 31.22 25.35
C GLY A 769 20.62 30.15 25.61
N SER A 770 21.74 30.55 26.18
CA SER A 770 22.77 29.62 26.65
C SER A 770 22.25 28.65 27.72
N ASP A 771 21.15 28.98 28.39
CA ASP A 771 20.40 28.16 29.36
C ASP A 771 19.37 27.23 28.72
N LEU A 772 19.32 27.14 27.38
CA LEU A 772 18.33 26.42 26.59
C LEU A 772 16.90 26.96 26.66
N ALA A 773 16.65 28.16 27.25
CA ALA A 773 15.34 28.80 27.23
C ALA A 773 15.04 29.36 25.84
N PHE A 774 13.78 29.23 25.39
CA PHE A 774 13.35 29.82 24.10
C PHE A 774 13.44 31.35 24.10
N VAL A 775 14.02 31.90 23.03
CA VAL A 775 14.21 33.36 22.86
C VAL A 775 13.43 33.85 21.64
N ALA A 776 13.62 33.26 20.49
CA ALA A 776 13.03 33.69 19.21
C ALA A 776 12.95 32.54 18.20
N GLU A 777 12.25 32.78 17.10
CA GLU A 777 12.21 31.87 15.97
C GLU A 777 12.28 32.62 14.64
N TYR A 778 12.87 31.98 13.62
CA TYR A 778 12.98 32.46 12.26
C TYR A 778 12.32 31.42 11.32
N ALA A 779 11.30 31.85 10.56
CA ALA A 779 10.59 30.96 9.65
C ALA A 779 11.46 30.59 8.43
N VAL A 780 11.49 29.33 8.07
CA VAL A 780 12.14 28.79 6.86
C VAL A 780 11.11 27.96 6.08
N PRO A 781 10.16 28.60 5.38
CA PRO A 781 9.03 27.90 4.72
C PRO A 781 9.45 26.87 3.68
N SER A 782 10.66 26.98 3.13
CA SER A 782 11.22 26.05 2.17
C SER A 782 11.47 24.64 2.75
N TRP A 783 11.55 24.49 4.06
CA TRP A 783 11.76 23.18 4.70
C TRP A 783 10.45 22.36 4.79
N ASP A 784 9.83 22.04 3.68
CA ASP A 784 8.56 21.30 3.65
C ASP A 784 8.74 19.81 3.33
N SER A 785 9.96 19.35 3.00
CA SER A 785 10.25 17.96 2.70
C SER A 785 10.23 17.08 3.95
N ARG A 786 9.63 15.89 3.81
CA ARG A 786 9.68 14.82 4.81
C ARG A 786 10.78 13.79 4.50
N ASP A 787 11.57 14.02 3.46
CA ASP A 787 12.68 13.15 3.08
C ASP A 787 13.73 13.09 4.21
N ILE A 788 14.21 11.88 4.53
CA ILE A 788 15.19 11.64 5.59
C ILE A 788 16.59 12.17 5.22
N PHE A 789 16.87 12.42 3.95
CA PHE A 789 18.17 12.89 3.46
C PHE A 789 18.23 14.41 3.27
N MET A 790 17.10 15.09 3.06
CA MET A 790 17.01 16.53 2.90
C MET A 790 16.99 17.26 4.27
N LYS A 791 18.06 17.13 5.03
CA LYS A 791 18.15 17.68 6.39
C LYS A 791 19.07 18.88 6.43
N PRO A 792 18.56 20.06 6.85
CA PRO A 792 19.34 21.29 6.94
C PRO A 792 20.33 21.26 8.11
N SER A 793 21.36 22.11 7.98
CA SER A 793 22.37 22.37 8.99
C SER A 793 22.50 23.89 9.27
N LEU A 794 23.06 24.19 10.42
CA LEU A 794 23.27 25.55 10.92
C LEU A 794 24.74 25.79 11.28
N ALA A 795 25.23 27.00 11.08
CA ALA A 795 26.50 27.45 11.59
C ALA A 795 26.45 28.97 11.90
N VAL A 796 27.16 29.43 12.92
CA VAL A 796 27.18 30.85 13.33
C VAL A 796 28.58 31.41 13.18
N ALA A 797 28.68 32.52 12.46
CA ALA A 797 29.94 33.21 12.22
C ALA A 797 30.38 34.07 13.43
N SER A 798 31.64 34.54 13.44
CA SER A 798 32.22 35.35 14.52
C SER A 798 31.54 36.73 14.71
N ASN A 799 30.84 37.24 13.66
CA ASN A 799 30.05 38.46 13.74
C ASN A 799 28.58 38.22 14.18
N GLY A 800 28.20 36.96 14.47
CA GLY A 800 26.87 36.59 14.89
C GLY A 800 25.91 36.29 13.72
N ASP A 801 26.35 36.33 12.48
CA ASP A 801 25.53 35.92 11.33
C ASP A 801 25.28 34.43 11.35
N LEU A 802 24.00 34.05 11.19
CA LEU A 802 23.54 32.66 11.15
C LEU A 802 23.43 32.17 9.70
N TYR A 803 24.22 31.15 9.36
CA TYR A 803 24.15 30.45 8.10
C TYR A 803 23.22 29.22 8.24
N VAL A 804 22.29 29.09 7.29
CA VAL A 804 21.23 28.07 7.30
C VAL A 804 21.21 27.40 5.95
N SER A 805 21.55 26.11 5.90
CA SER A 805 21.42 25.39 4.64
C SER A 805 19.97 25.09 4.30
N ASP A 806 19.65 25.16 3.01
CA ASP A 806 18.35 24.82 2.44
C ASP A 806 18.54 23.73 1.38
N PRO A 807 18.62 22.44 1.80
CA PRO A 807 18.85 21.33 0.90
C PRO A 807 17.80 21.21 -0.20
N GLN A 808 16.57 21.61 0.08
CA GLN A 808 15.45 21.52 -0.83
C GLN A 808 15.53 22.52 -1.99
N TYR A 809 16.11 23.69 -1.73
CA TYR A 809 16.29 24.76 -2.74
C TYR A 809 17.76 24.95 -3.14
N TYR A 810 18.64 24.00 -2.76
CA TYR A 810 20.03 23.94 -3.18
C TYR A 810 20.83 25.23 -2.89
N ARG A 811 20.62 25.81 -1.68
CA ARG A 811 21.21 27.11 -1.32
C ARG A 811 21.52 27.22 0.17
N VAL A 812 22.17 28.28 0.55
CA VAL A 812 22.44 28.70 1.92
C VAL A 812 21.87 30.09 2.17
N PHE A 813 21.08 30.26 3.23
CA PHE A 813 20.64 31.55 3.72
C PHE A 813 21.65 32.09 4.75
N VAL A 814 21.77 33.41 4.81
CA VAL A 814 22.53 34.12 5.82
C VAL A 814 21.64 35.13 6.50
N TYR A 815 21.39 34.95 7.77
CA TYR A 815 20.65 35.89 8.61
C TYR A 815 21.63 36.71 9.45
N ASN A 816 21.35 37.97 9.63
CA ASN A 816 22.12 38.79 10.57
C ASN A 816 21.77 38.47 12.03
N SER A 817 22.49 39.04 13.01
CA SER A 817 22.26 38.83 14.43
C SER A 817 20.87 39.26 14.92
N SER A 818 20.17 40.13 14.18
CA SER A 818 18.77 40.53 14.41
C SER A 818 17.76 39.56 13.87
N GLY A 819 18.16 38.53 13.08
CA GLY A 819 17.26 37.53 12.45
C GLY A 819 16.69 38.00 11.11
N GLU A 820 17.21 39.05 10.50
CA GLU A 820 16.84 39.49 9.16
C GLU A 820 17.69 38.80 8.10
N LEU A 821 17.07 38.38 6.99
CA LEU A 821 17.80 37.77 5.88
C LEU A 821 18.73 38.75 5.20
N LYS A 822 20.03 38.56 5.37
CA LYS A 822 21.12 39.38 4.83
C LYS A 822 21.47 38.99 3.40
N ALA A 823 21.58 37.67 3.15
CA ALA A 823 21.97 37.15 1.83
C ALA A 823 21.46 35.70 1.62
N SER A 824 21.46 35.29 0.37
CA SER A 824 21.38 33.87 -0.01
C SER A 824 22.36 33.55 -1.14
N PHE A 825 22.93 32.36 -1.20
CA PHE A 825 23.81 31.93 -2.29
C PHE A 825 23.64 30.44 -2.60
N GLY A 826 24.02 30.03 -3.80
CA GLY A 826 23.92 28.69 -4.31
C GLY A 826 22.67 28.43 -5.13
N ASN A 827 22.74 27.39 -5.95
CA ASN A 827 21.68 26.88 -6.80
C ASN A 827 21.96 25.40 -7.11
N PHE A 828 21.01 24.70 -7.72
CA PHE A 828 21.24 23.32 -8.15
C PHE A 828 22.36 23.22 -9.20
N GLY A 829 23.28 22.30 -9.01
CA GLY A 829 24.34 21.94 -9.95
C GLY A 829 25.61 21.38 -9.30
N ALA A 830 26.61 21.11 -10.12
CA ALA A 830 27.91 20.59 -9.70
C ALA A 830 29.04 21.60 -9.81
N GLU A 831 28.78 22.82 -10.31
CA GLU A 831 29.74 23.89 -10.45
C GLU A 831 30.21 24.43 -9.08
N ALA A 832 31.25 25.24 -9.05
CA ALA A 832 31.88 25.72 -7.82
C ALA A 832 31.03 26.75 -7.04
N ASN A 833 29.93 27.23 -7.59
CA ASN A 833 28.94 28.10 -6.97
C ASN A 833 27.57 27.43 -6.78
N ARG A 834 27.47 26.11 -6.95
CA ARG A 834 26.22 25.36 -6.94
C ARG A 834 26.30 24.17 -5.99
N PHE A 835 25.12 23.58 -5.62
CA PHE A 835 25.00 22.45 -4.71
C PHE A 835 24.13 21.33 -5.30
N GLY A 836 24.50 20.10 -5.01
CA GLY A 836 23.63 18.94 -5.23
C GLY A 836 22.75 18.64 -4.02
N LEU A 837 23.28 18.75 -2.80
CA LEU A 837 22.53 18.58 -1.55
C LEU A 837 23.34 19.17 -0.37
N PRO A 838 23.17 20.45 -0.03
CA PRO A 838 23.93 21.12 1.05
C PRO A 838 23.37 20.70 2.42
N ASN A 839 23.93 19.67 3.03
CA ASN A 839 23.48 19.11 4.31
C ASN A 839 24.23 19.63 5.54
N GLY A 840 25.55 19.76 5.47
CA GLY A 840 26.39 20.15 6.61
C GLY A 840 26.99 21.54 6.46
N LEU A 841 27.00 22.32 7.54
CA LEU A 841 27.67 23.60 7.63
C LEU A 841 28.65 23.64 8.79
N ALA A 842 29.80 24.29 8.59
CA ALA A 842 30.72 24.64 9.68
C ALA A 842 31.41 25.96 9.41
N MET A 843 31.82 26.64 10.47
CA MET A 843 32.61 27.87 10.37
C MET A 843 34.10 27.59 10.56
N ASP A 844 34.90 28.02 9.62
CA ASP A 844 36.31 28.22 9.81
C ASP A 844 36.53 29.70 10.24
N LEU A 845 36.49 29.91 11.57
CA LEU A 845 36.60 31.27 12.13
C LEU A 845 37.96 31.88 11.88
N ALA A 846 39.04 31.08 11.85
CA ALA A 846 40.39 31.55 11.57
C ALA A 846 40.58 31.90 10.08
N GLY A 847 40.03 31.10 9.18
CA GLY A 847 40.07 31.31 7.73
C GLY A 847 39.01 32.28 7.24
N ASN A 848 38.07 32.70 8.09
CA ASN A 848 36.91 33.53 7.71
C ASN A 848 36.09 32.95 6.57
N MET A 849 35.75 31.62 6.68
CA MET A 849 35.08 30.88 5.66
C MET A 849 33.92 30.03 6.24
N VAL A 850 32.93 29.74 5.42
CA VAL A 850 31.93 28.75 5.69
C VAL A 850 32.21 27.51 4.84
N LEU A 851 32.22 26.32 5.48
CA LEU A 851 32.31 25.01 4.86
C LEU A 851 30.91 24.46 4.62
N VAL A 852 30.67 23.91 3.45
CA VAL A 852 29.40 23.30 3.06
C VAL A 852 29.64 21.84 2.64
N ALA A 853 29.08 20.89 3.34
CA ALA A 853 29.06 19.51 2.89
C ALA A 853 27.94 19.32 1.85
N ASP A 854 28.35 19.07 0.62
CA ASP A 854 27.48 18.88 -0.54
C ASP A 854 27.36 17.39 -0.86
N ALA A 855 26.41 16.75 -0.18
CA ALA A 855 26.32 15.30 -0.09
C ALA A 855 26.15 14.59 -1.44
N THR A 856 25.24 15.08 -2.29
CA THR A 856 24.97 14.43 -3.61
C THR A 856 26.16 14.58 -4.56
N ASN A 857 26.91 15.68 -4.48
CA ASN A 857 28.11 15.87 -5.29
C ASN A 857 29.38 15.26 -4.66
N ASN A 858 29.24 14.57 -3.53
CA ASN A 858 30.34 13.86 -2.82
C ASN A 858 31.55 14.76 -2.52
N ARG A 859 31.30 15.98 -2.01
CA ARG A 859 32.34 16.97 -1.77
C ARG A 859 32.05 17.84 -0.55
N VAL A 860 33.09 18.51 -0.02
CA VAL A 860 32.93 19.64 0.88
C VAL A 860 33.50 20.89 0.19
N MET A 861 32.82 22.01 0.30
CA MET A 861 33.18 23.29 -0.35
C MET A 861 33.41 24.35 0.69
N ALA A 862 34.41 25.21 0.47
CA ALA A 862 34.72 26.34 1.34
C ALA A 862 34.39 27.65 0.62
N PHE A 863 33.55 28.48 1.21
CA PHE A 863 33.17 29.80 0.67
C PHE A 863 33.66 30.94 1.61
N PRO A 864 33.99 32.11 1.05
CA PRO A 864 34.19 33.29 1.87
C PRO A 864 32.90 33.68 2.60
N LEU A 865 32.99 34.25 3.79
CA LEU A 865 31.81 34.79 4.47
C LEU A 865 31.20 35.94 3.66
N VAL A 866 29.87 36.03 3.71
CA VAL A 866 29.12 37.15 3.11
C VAL A 866 29.50 38.45 3.83
N PRO A 867 29.92 39.51 3.12
CA PRO A 867 30.35 40.78 3.69
C PRO A 867 29.31 41.46 4.57
#